data_bd340203fd9455723f7c01609d8197fd
#
_entry.id   bd340203fd9455723f7c01609d8197fd
#
_cell.length_a   1.000
_cell.length_b   1.000
_cell.length_c   1.000
_cell.angle_alpha   90.00
_cell.angle_beta   90.00
_cell.angle_gamma   90.00
#
_symmetry.space_group_name_H-M   'P 1'
#
loop_
_entity.id
_entity.type
_entity.pdbx_description
1 polymer ?
#
loop_
_entity_poly.entity_id
_entity_poly.type
_entity_poly.pdbx_seq_one_letter_code
_entity_poly.pdbx_strand_id
1 'polypeptide(L)'
;MNGKWIKVAASATMALSLFSLQAPGEAKAAAGDFELKVLHTNDTHAHVEAAPKRATLIKKLRDANPNNLLLDAGDVFSGTLYFNSYEGQADLELMNYMEYDAMTFGNHEFDLGSSENGHLALSEFVSGAKFPLVSANADFSQDEHLKDLQAGGYAADYENGKIYDGIVKEINGEKVGIFGLTTEETAAISSPGSVAFSNYIAEAKEAVESFEQQGVNKIIALTHIGYDDSAEYDNDKLLADAVDGIDIIVGGHTHKTLEEPVKADKDGDPTIIVQANEYSKFLGELNVTFDENGVVQGYNGQLHDVAAVEEEDAGAAEILAKYKAEIDELKNQSIDVEAEVALDGSRGLWGVRAGETNLGNLMTDGMLATAKSIDPNVSIALQNGGGIRAGIDEGDITVGEVLTVMPFGNALAIMRVTGEELVQALEHSVRQFPAENGGFLHVSGLKFSFDGKAEAGNRVKEVLVETEDGYEALDPEDTYHVATNNFTAKGGDGYEMFGKAYEEGRVSEPGNIDYEMFIDYVSQWDSISPAVEGRINATVPFTDVKVDSEFSPFIKDLYYRDLIKGTTATTYSPTRELTRTQATSILVRALGLETEGKTTNFKDLGNMADETRAEIAAAQEAGIVNGLDGNFMPYEPVKRSQVALMLKRTYESLKGTAYEPTGEVPFKDIGRIGDEAQDAVAFLYQYGVAGGSDNGTKFRPAESATRQQAAKMMSNYVELVETVRSSK
;
A
#
# COMPACT_ATOMS: atom_id res chain seq x y z
N MET A 1 -48.80 -48.65 58.20
CA MET A 1 -48.28 -49.77 57.39
C MET A 1 -47.93 -49.27 56.03
N ASN A 2 -46.72 -49.40 55.71
CA ASN A 2 -45.93 -49.08 54.59
C ASN A 2 -46.59 -48.97 53.18
N GLY A 3 -46.47 -47.86 52.53
CA GLY A 3 -46.73 -47.66 51.09
C GLY A 3 -45.57 -46.94 50.46
N LYS A 4 -44.78 -47.68 49.66
CA LYS A 4 -43.62 -47.18 48.90
C LYS A 4 -44.08 -46.38 47.71
N TRP A 5 -43.52 -45.16 47.55
CA TRP A 5 -43.62 -44.35 46.33
C TRP A 5 -42.51 -44.72 45.39
N ILE A 6 -42.83 -45.17 44.15
CA ILE A 6 -41.90 -45.38 43.04
C ILE A 6 -41.84 -44.09 42.27
N LYS A 7 -40.63 -43.47 42.20
CA LYS A 7 -40.35 -42.37 41.32
C LYS A 7 -39.94 -42.94 39.96
N VAL A 8 -40.75 -42.69 38.96
CA VAL A 8 -40.34 -42.89 37.55
C VAL A 8 -39.53 -41.65 37.07
N ALA A 9 -38.24 -41.83 36.79
CA ALA A 9 -37.43 -40.86 36.18
C ALA A 9 -37.53 -41.04 34.65
N ALA A 10 -38.15 -40.11 33.98
CA ALA A 10 -38.12 -40.02 32.52
C ALA A 10 -36.81 -39.36 32.10
N SER A 11 -35.88 -40.14 31.53
CA SER A 11 -34.68 -39.64 30.92
C SER A 11 -35.03 -39.14 29.50
N ALA A 12 -35.09 -37.83 29.33
CA ALA A 12 -35.12 -37.21 28.02
C ALA A 12 -33.68 -37.15 27.50
N THR A 13 -33.34 -38.02 26.57
CA THR A 13 -32.08 -37.99 25.82
C THR A 13 -32.20 -36.88 24.77
N MET A 14 -31.64 -35.70 25.04
CA MET A 14 -31.43 -34.66 24.07
C MET A 14 -30.24 -35.10 23.21
N ALA A 15 -30.49 -35.49 21.96
CA ALA A 15 -29.44 -35.66 20.98
C ALA A 15 -28.94 -34.27 20.57
N LEU A 16 -27.83 -33.83 21.14
CA LEU A 16 -27.03 -32.75 20.58
C LEU A 16 -26.40 -33.29 19.27
N SER A 17 -26.94 -32.86 18.14
CA SER A 17 -26.23 -32.92 16.87
C SER A 17 -25.09 -31.88 16.92
N LEU A 18 -23.91 -32.31 17.29
CA LEU A 18 -22.67 -31.60 17.01
C LEU A 18 -22.53 -31.53 15.49
N PHE A 19 -22.89 -30.40 14.92
CA PHE A 19 -22.29 -30.00 13.66
C PHE A 19 -20.80 -29.72 13.94
N SER A 20 -19.96 -30.71 13.69
CA SER A 20 -18.55 -30.48 13.53
C SER A 20 -18.40 -29.62 12.26
N LEU A 21 -18.05 -28.34 12.43
CA LEU A 21 -17.33 -27.64 11.39
C LEU A 21 -16.06 -28.48 11.15
N GLN A 22 -16.06 -29.25 10.08
CA GLN A 22 -14.85 -29.84 9.55
C GLN A 22 -14.04 -28.68 8.99
N ALA A 23 -12.93 -28.37 9.65
CA ALA A 23 -11.82 -27.71 8.98
C ALA A 23 -11.51 -28.50 7.69
N PRO A 24 -11.04 -27.83 6.60
CA PRO A 24 -10.62 -28.53 5.39
C PRO A 24 -9.67 -29.65 5.81
N GLY A 25 -10.05 -30.90 5.56
CA GLY A 25 -9.31 -32.06 6.04
C GLY A 25 -7.93 -32.08 5.38
N GLU A 26 -6.87 -32.29 6.16
CA GLU A 26 -5.63 -32.86 5.63
C GLU A 26 -6.01 -34.12 4.86
N ALA A 27 -6.05 -34.00 3.53
CA ALA A 27 -6.16 -35.17 2.67
C ALA A 27 -4.85 -35.97 2.91
N LYS A 28 -4.96 -37.15 3.53
CA LYS A 28 -3.82 -38.05 3.64
C LYS A 28 -3.41 -38.44 2.22
N ALA A 29 -2.19 -38.09 1.82
CA ALA A 29 -1.63 -38.48 0.52
C ALA A 29 -1.87 -39.97 0.24
N ALA A 30 -2.38 -40.28 -0.93
CA ALA A 30 -2.51 -41.66 -1.39
C ALA A 30 -1.11 -42.19 -1.74
N ALA A 31 -0.96 -43.52 -1.84
CA ALA A 31 0.32 -44.08 -2.26
C ALA A 31 0.56 -43.79 -3.75
N GLY A 32 1.46 -42.84 -4.03
CA GLY A 32 1.76 -42.34 -5.37
C GLY A 32 1.64 -40.82 -5.51
N ASP A 33 1.07 -40.13 -4.52
CA ASP A 33 0.99 -38.69 -4.54
C ASP A 33 2.36 -38.04 -4.24
N PHE A 34 2.62 -36.88 -4.85
CA PHE A 34 3.83 -36.08 -4.65
C PHE A 34 3.50 -34.86 -3.78
N GLU A 35 4.19 -34.75 -2.65
CA GLU A 35 4.08 -33.59 -1.77
C GLU A 35 5.23 -32.62 -2.04
N LEU A 36 4.89 -31.35 -2.35
CA LEU A 36 5.82 -30.25 -2.57
C LEU A 36 5.58 -29.16 -1.53
N LYS A 37 6.65 -28.69 -0.92
CA LYS A 37 6.67 -27.48 -0.10
C LYS A 37 7.30 -26.34 -0.89
N VAL A 38 6.61 -25.21 -1.02
CA VAL A 38 7.15 -23.97 -1.58
C VAL A 38 7.28 -22.96 -0.45
N LEU A 39 8.51 -22.57 -0.15
CA LEU A 39 8.83 -21.41 0.66
C LEU A 39 9.02 -20.22 -0.28
N HIS A 40 8.49 -19.06 0.07
CA HIS A 40 8.59 -17.92 -0.84
C HIS A 40 8.73 -16.59 -0.12
N THR A 41 9.42 -15.69 -0.80
CA THR A 41 9.55 -14.27 -0.48
C THR A 41 9.24 -13.44 -1.72
N ASN A 42 8.89 -12.19 -1.52
CA ASN A 42 8.67 -11.18 -2.55
C ASN A 42 8.86 -9.78 -1.93
N ASP A 43 9.12 -8.77 -2.75
CA ASP A 43 9.14 -7.36 -2.37
C ASP A 43 9.99 -7.09 -1.11
N THR A 44 11.19 -7.70 -1.05
CA THR A 44 12.05 -7.57 0.12
C THR A 44 12.71 -6.20 0.23
N HIS A 45 12.92 -5.50 -0.88
CA HIS A 45 13.37 -4.11 -0.95
C HIS A 45 14.57 -3.81 -0.06
N ALA A 46 15.59 -4.65 -0.16
CA ALA A 46 16.83 -4.54 0.62
C ALA A 46 16.64 -4.48 2.16
N HIS A 47 15.52 -5.02 2.69
CA HIS A 47 15.31 -5.13 4.15
C HIS A 47 16.07 -6.35 4.71
N VAL A 48 17.38 -6.31 4.55
CA VAL A 48 18.31 -7.39 4.92
C VAL A 48 18.47 -7.61 6.43
N GLU A 49 18.07 -6.66 7.26
CA GLU A 49 18.16 -6.77 8.72
C GLU A 49 17.31 -7.93 9.28
N ALA A 50 16.27 -8.34 8.56
CA ALA A 50 15.44 -9.49 8.89
C ALA A 50 16.06 -10.86 8.50
N ALA A 51 17.09 -10.85 7.65
CA ALA A 51 17.67 -12.06 7.06
C ALA A 51 18.16 -13.09 8.08
N PRO A 52 18.80 -12.75 9.23
CA PRO A 52 19.21 -13.76 10.22
C PRO A 52 18.05 -14.56 10.80
N LYS A 53 16.93 -13.92 11.08
CA LYS A 53 15.70 -14.57 11.56
C LYS A 53 15.02 -15.38 10.45
N ARG A 54 14.94 -14.82 9.24
CA ARG A 54 14.43 -15.51 8.05
C ARG A 54 15.22 -16.77 7.73
N ALA A 55 16.55 -16.73 7.82
CA ALA A 55 17.42 -17.91 7.61
C ALA A 55 17.16 -19.01 8.63
N THR A 56 16.95 -18.68 9.91
CA THR A 56 16.56 -19.65 10.95
C THR A 56 15.24 -20.33 10.58
N LEU A 57 14.25 -19.56 10.15
CA LEU A 57 12.93 -20.06 9.79
C LEU A 57 12.99 -20.97 8.56
N ILE A 58 13.70 -20.55 7.51
CA ILE A 58 13.92 -21.36 6.29
C ILE A 58 14.54 -22.71 6.64
N LYS A 59 15.63 -22.74 7.42
CA LYS A 59 16.28 -23.99 7.85
C LYS A 59 15.30 -24.92 8.56
N LYS A 60 14.54 -24.39 9.52
CA LYS A 60 13.53 -25.16 10.28
C LYS A 60 12.46 -25.76 9.38
N LEU A 61 11.97 -25.01 8.39
CA LEU A 61 10.90 -25.46 7.49
C LEU A 61 11.41 -26.45 6.43
N ARG A 62 12.65 -26.28 5.96
CA ARG A 62 13.31 -27.22 5.03
C ARG A 62 13.56 -28.58 5.69
N ASP A 63 14.01 -28.59 6.94
CA ASP A 63 14.25 -29.84 7.68
C ASP A 63 12.97 -30.68 7.86
N ALA A 64 11.81 -30.02 7.85
CA ALA A 64 10.51 -30.69 8.01
C ALA A 64 10.03 -31.42 6.73
N ASN A 65 10.46 -31.00 5.52
CA ASN A 65 10.12 -31.63 4.26
C ASN A 65 11.30 -31.52 3.28
N PRO A 66 11.92 -32.65 2.85
CA PRO A 66 13.03 -32.65 1.89
C PRO A 66 12.62 -32.24 0.47
N ASN A 67 11.33 -32.36 0.13
CA ASN A 67 10.78 -31.90 -1.15
C ASN A 67 10.37 -30.44 -1.00
N ASN A 68 11.32 -29.52 -1.05
CA ASN A 68 11.04 -28.12 -0.90
C ASN A 68 11.75 -27.27 -1.96
N LEU A 69 11.16 -26.10 -2.21
CA LEU A 69 11.73 -25.01 -3.00
C LEU A 69 11.73 -23.75 -2.14
N LEU A 70 12.69 -22.87 -2.35
CA LEU A 70 12.72 -21.50 -1.84
C LEU A 70 12.81 -20.56 -3.04
N LEU A 71 11.74 -19.78 -3.27
CA LEU A 71 11.58 -18.94 -4.44
C LEU A 71 11.45 -17.46 -4.02
N ASP A 72 11.91 -16.55 -4.89
CA ASP A 72 11.71 -15.12 -4.71
C ASP A 72 10.98 -14.53 -5.92
N ALA A 73 9.92 -13.79 -5.66
CA ALA A 73 9.07 -13.22 -6.69
C ALA A 73 9.46 -11.78 -7.08
N GLY A 74 10.71 -11.37 -6.88
CA GLY A 74 11.25 -10.10 -7.33
C GLY A 74 11.10 -8.94 -6.35
N ASP A 75 11.55 -7.77 -6.77
CA ASP A 75 11.69 -6.55 -5.98
C ASP A 75 12.58 -6.76 -4.74
N VAL A 76 13.77 -7.29 -5.00
CA VAL A 76 14.87 -7.35 -4.01
C VAL A 76 15.57 -6.00 -3.92
N PHE A 77 15.66 -5.28 -5.05
CA PHE A 77 16.32 -3.99 -5.17
C PHE A 77 15.49 -2.85 -4.61
N SER A 78 16.15 -1.72 -4.36
CA SER A 78 15.58 -0.45 -3.86
C SER A 78 14.93 -0.55 -2.48
N GLY A 79 14.87 0.56 -1.74
CA GLY A 79 14.08 0.70 -0.52
C GLY A 79 14.85 0.95 0.77
N THR A 80 16.14 0.61 0.87
CA THR A 80 16.95 0.91 2.07
C THR A 80 18.36 1.36 1.73
N LEU A 81 19.05 1.91 2.75
CA LEU A 81 20.46 2.27 2.66
C LEU A 81 21.39 1.12 2.23
N TYR A 82 21.01 -0.12 2.50
CA TYR A 82 21.79 -1.28 2.02
C TYR A 82 21.82 -1.34 0.50
N PHE A 83 20.70 -1.00 -0.16
CA PHE A 83 20.69 -0.89 -1.61
C PHE A 83 21.50 0.32 -2.10
N ASN A 84 21.27 1.50 -1.53
CA ASN A 84 21.99 2.72 -1.93
C ASN A 84 23.52 2.59 -1.81
N SER A 85 24.00 1.87 -0.78
CA SER A 85 25.45 1.71 -0.56
C SER A 85 26.05 0.49 -1.28
N TYR A 86 25.28 -0.56 -1.51
CA TYR A 86 25.81 -1.85 -1.99
C TYR A 86 25.10 -2.40 -3.23
N GLU A 87 24.12 -1.70 -3.78
CA GLU A 87 23.49 -1.99 -5.07
C GLU A 87 23.08 -3.47 -5.23
N GLY A 88 22.43 -4.05 -4.18
CA GLY A 88 21.94 -5.44 -4.15
C GLY A 88 22.98 -6.49 -3.70
N GLN A 89 24.23 -6.14 -3.48
CA GLN A 89 25.27 -7.12 -3.12
C GLN A 89 25.06 -7.71 -1.71
N ALA A 90 24.48 -6.95 -0.77
CA ALA A 90 24.14 -7.44 0.56
C ALA A 90 23.03 -8.50 0.50
N ASP A 91 22.01 -8.25 -0.31
CA ASP A 91 20.91 -9.18 -0.57
C ASP A 91 21.41 -10.44 -1.24
N LEU A 92 22.22 -10.31 -2.28
CA LEU A 92 22.82 -11.42 -3.02
C LEU A 92 23.61 -12.38 -2.11
N GLU A 93 24.49 -11.84 -1.24
CA GLU A 93 25.30 -12.70 -0.34
C GLU A 93 24.39 -13.48 0.63
N LEU A 94 23.33 -12.84 1.15
CA LEU A 94 22.35 -13.46 2.04
C LEU A 94 21.45 -14.46 1.31
N MET A 95 20.96 -14.15 0.12
CA MET A 95 20.17 -15.07 -0.71
C MET A 95 20.97 -16.31 -1.09
N ASN A 96 22.25 -16.12 -1.47
CA ASN A 96 23.18 -17.22 -1.73
C ASN A 96 23.43 -18.09 -0.48
N TYR A 97 23.47 -17.48 0.70
CA TYR A 97 23.62 -18.20 1.97
C TYR A 97 22.38 -19.00 2.34
N MET A 98 21.18 -18.44 2.08
CA MET A 98 19.90 -19.10 2.31
C MET A 98 19.56 -20.14 1.25
N GLU A 99 20.37 -20.26 0.18
CA GLU A 99 20.24 -21.25 -0.89
C GLU A 99 18.89 -21.14 -1.62
N TYR A 100 18.55 -19.94 -2.15
CA TYR A 100 17.39 -19.79 -3.02
C TYR A 100 17.50 -20.70 -4.23
N ASP A 101 16.35 -21.19 -4.72
CA ASP A 101 16.25 -22.13 -5.83
C ASP A 101 16.02 -21.46 -7.18
N ALA A 102 15.30 -20.33 -7.19
CA ALA A 102 15.10 -19.44 -8.32
C ALA A 102 14.55 -18.07 -7.85
N MET A 103 14.71 -17.05 -8.69
CA MET A 103 14.14 -15.72 -8.54
C MET A 103 13.62 -15.22 -9.88
N THR A 104 12.51 -14.46 -9.88
CA THR A 104 12.11 -13.63 -11.02
C THR A 104 12.53 -12.18 -10.80
N PHE A 105 12.37 -11.33 -11.82
CA PHE A 105 12.61 -9.91 -11.69
C PHE A 105 11.30 -9.20 -11.33
N GLY A 106 11.36 -8.25 -10.40
CA GLY A 106 10.34 -7.23 -10.26
C GLY A 106 10.70 -5.98 -11.07
N ASN A 107 9.90 -4.91 -10.92
CA ASN A 107 10.18 -3.65 -11.60
C ASN A 107 11.36 -2.91 -10.97
N HIS A 108 11.58 -3.04 -9.67
CA HIS A 108 12.68 -2.35 -8.98
C HIS A 108 14.08 -2.91 -9.27
N GLU A 109 14.21 -4.11 -9.81
CA GLU A 109 15.50 -4.59 -10.33
C GLU A 109 16.04 -3.70 -11.46
N PHE A 110 15.18 -2.94 -12.15
CA PHE A 110 15.54 -2.06 -13.26
C PHE A 110 15.74 -0.59 -12.88
N ASP A 111 15.62 -0.20 -11.62
CA ASP A 111 15.65 1.21 -11.19
C ASP A 111 16.95 1.94 -11.56
N LEU A 112 18.07 1.26 -11.57
CA LEU A 112 19.37 1.84 -11.91
C LEU A 112 19.65 1.96 -13.43
N GLY A 113 18.77 1.46 -14.29
CA GLY A 113 19.01 1.45 -15.74
C GLY A 113 19.17 2.82 -16.39
N SER A 114 18.71 3.89 -15.75
CA SER A 114 18.95 5.28 -16.18
C SER A 114 20.18 5.94 -15.53
N SER A 115 20.88 5.25 -14.63
CA SER A 115 22.12 5.74 -14.00
C SER A 115 23.30 5.77 -15.00
N GLU A 116 24.41 6.40 -14.63
CA GLU A 116 25.63 6.44 -15.45
C GLU A 116 26.15 5.04 -15.80
N ASN A 117 25.97 4.06 -14.89
CA ASN A 117 26.43 2.69 -15.08
C ASN A 117 25.36 1.75 -15.65
N GLY A 118 24.13 2.23 -15.91
CA GLY A 118 23.03 1.42 -16.42
C GLY A 118 22.76 0.20 -15.52
N HIS A 119 22.50 -0.96 -16.11
CA HIS A 119 22.23 -2.21 -15.39
C HIS A 119 23.50 -2.97 -14.94
N LEU A 120 24.62 -2.29 -14.73
CA LEU A 120 25.87 -2.96 -14.26
C LEU A 120 25.63 -3.67 -12.93
N ALA A 121 25.05 -3.00 -11.94
CA ALA A 121 24.76 -3.58 -10.62
C ALA A 121 23.84 -4.80 -10.71
N LEU A 122 22.79 -4.74 -11.53
CA LEU A 122 21.91 -5.88 -11.79
C LEU A 122 22.67 -7.04 -12.46
N SER A 123 23.55 -6.75 -13.41
CA SER A 123 24.37 -7.79 -14.06
C SER A 123 25.35 -8.47 -13.07
N GLU A 124 25.90 -7.72 -12.14
CA GLU A 124 26.73 -8.26 -11.04
C GLU A 124 25.92 -9.12 -10.07
N PHE A 125 24.70 -8.68 -9.75
CA PHE A 125 23.76 -9.48 -8.94
C PHE A 125 23.45 -10.80 -9.65
N VAL A 126 22.98 -10.75 -10.90
CA VAL A 126 22.65 -11.96 -11.68
C VAL A 126 23.83 -12.90 -11.78
N SER A 127 25.01 -12.40 -12.23
CA SER A 127 26.20 -13.25 -12.44
C SER A 127 26.74 -13.82 -11.12
N GLY A 128 26.54 -13.15 -9.99
CA GLY A 128 26.94 -13.61 -8.66
C GLY A 128 25.96 -14.56 -7.99
N ALA A 129 24.74 -14.71 -8.53
CA ALA A 129 23.72 -15.58 -7.96
C ALA A 129 24.08 -17.06 -8.05
N LYS A 130 23.90 -17.79 -6.96
CA LYS A 130 24.05 -19.27 -6.92
C LYS A 130 22.76 -20.00 -7.24
N PHE A 131 21.86 -19.32 -7.91
CA PHE A 131 20.59 -19.81 -8.41
C PHE A 131 20.33 -19.20 -9.80
N PRO A 132 19.48 -19.80 -10.63
CA PRO A 132 19.04 -19.21 -11.88
C PRO A 132 18.02 -18.10 -11.64
N LEU A 133 18.01 -17.10 -12.52
CA LEU A 133 16.91 -16.16 -12.62
C LEU A 133 15.96 -16.59 -13.75
N VAL A 134 14.66 -16.34 -13.61
CA VAL A 134 13.66 -16.72 -14.61
C VAL A 134 12.84 -15.50 -15.02
N SER A 135 12.67 -15.31 -16.34
CA SER A 135 11.80 -14.27 -16.91
C SER A 135 11.47 -14.63 -18.35
N ALA A 136 10.23 -15.02 -18.61
CA ALA A 136 9.78 -15.42 -19.94
C ALA A 136 9.39 -14.22 -20.81
N ASN A 137 8.96 -13.11 -20.20
CA ASN A 137 8.45 -11.95 -20.92
C ASN A 137 9.40 -10.73 -20.97
N ALA A 138 10.62 -10.83 -20.43
CA ALA A 138 11.62 -9.77 -20.54
C ALA A 138 12.73 -10.12 -21.55
N ASP A 139 12.94 -9.26 -22.52
CA ASP A 139 14.00 -9.38 -23.54
C ASP A 139 15.20 -8.51 -23.17
N PHE A 140 16.30 -9.14 -22.75
CA PHE A 140 17.54 -8.51 -22.36
C PHE A 140 18.54 -8.38 -23.53
N SER A 141 18.19 -8.84 -24.73
CA SER A 141 19.12 -8.98 -25.87
C SER A 141 19.78 -7.69 -26.34
N GLN A 142 19.17 -6.55 -26.04
CA GLN A 142 19.68 -5.24 -26.40
C GLN A 142 20.41 -4.52 -25.25
N ASP A 143 20.36 -5.06 -24.02
CA ASP A 143 21.01 -4.45 -22.88
C ASP A 143 22.52 -4.73 -22.87
N GLU A 144 23.34 -3.70 -22.62
CA GLU A 144 24.78 -3.81 -22.69
C GLU A 144 25.35 -4.79 -21.65
N HIS A 145 24.77 -4.83 -20.45
CA HIS A 145 25.26 -5.58 -19.31
C HIS A 145 24.57 -6.96 -19.16
N LEU A 146 23.31 -7.10 -19.59
CA LEU A 146 22.49 -8.29 -19.32
C LEU A 146 22.42 -9.28 -20.48
N LYS A 147 22.65 -8.84 -21.73
CA LYS A 147 22.52 -9.69 -22.94
C LYS A 147 23.34 -10.98 -22.92
N ASP A 148 24.52 -10.96 -22.33
CA ASP A 148 25.41 -12.14 -22.25
C ASP A 148 25.06 -13.06 -21.08
N LEU A 149 24.14 -12.63 -20.20
CA LEU A 149 23.59 -13.42 -19.10
C LEU A 149 22.29 -14.12 -19.48
N GLN A 150 21.59 -13.62 -20.52
CA GLN A 150 20.37 -14.24 -21.04
C GLN A 150 20.72 -15.51 -21.80
N ALA A 151 20.36 -16.65 -21.22
CA ALA A 151 20.47 -17.95 -21.87
C ALA A 151 19.18 -18.32 -22.62
N GLY A 152 18.03 -17.84 -22.13
CA GLY A 152 16.70 -18.07 -22.69
C GLY A 152 16.24 -19.55 -22.66
N GLY A 153 15.02 -19.78 -23.10
CA GLY A 153 14.40 -21.09 -23.19
C GLY A 153 14.05 -21.74 -21.85
N TYR A 154 13.45 -22.93 -21.93
CA TYR A 154 12.97 -23.71 -20.76
C TYR A 154 13.92 -24.86 -20.48
N ALA A 155 14.92 -24.61 -19.64
CA ALA A 155 16.09 -25.47 -19.49
C ALA A 155 15.95 -26.50 -18.37
N ALA A 156 16.18 -27.79 -18.69
CA ALA A 156 16.36 -28.85 -17.70
C ALA A 156 17.82 -28.95 -17.21
N ASP A 157 18.78 -28.47 -18.01
CA ASP A 157 20.20 -28.39 -17.66
C ASP A 157 20.58 -26.91 -17.68
N TYR A 158 20.54 -26.25 -16.52
CA TYR A 158 20.75 -24.84 -16.36
C TYR A 158 21.97 -24.54 -15.48
N GLU A 159 22.56 -23.39 -15.70
CA GLU A 159 23.67 -22.83 -14.90
C GLU A 159 23.12 -21.73 -13.97
N ASN A 160 23.65 -21.64 -12.75
CA ASN A 160 23.39 -20.53 -11.85
C ASN A 160 24.01 -19.24 -12.41
N GLY A 161 23.44 -18.09 -12.02
CA GLY A 161 23.94 -16.80 -12.50
C GLY A 161 23.60 -16.50 -13.97
N LYS A 162 22.55 -17.11 -14.50
CA LYS A 162 21.99 -16.90 -15.84
C LYS A 162 20.50 -16.67 -15.79
N ILE A 163 19.98 -16.07 -16.86
CA ILE A 163 18.57 -15.76 -17.06
C ILE A 163 17.98 -16.74 -18.08
N TYR A 164 16.89 -17.39 -17.72
CA TYR A 164 16.14 -18.33 -18.55
C TYR A 164 14.68 -17.88 -18.65
N ASP A 165 13.96 -18.30 -19.69
CA ASP A 165 12.51 -18.10 -19.72
C ASP A 165 11.84 -18.95 -18.63
N GLY A 166 12.38 -20.15 -18.40
CA GLY A 166 12.03 -21.02 -17.29
C GLY A 166 13.03 -22.18 -17.12
N ILE A 167 12.92 -22.88 -16.02
CA ILE A 167 13.77 -24.04 -15.68
C ILE A 167 12.93 -25.25 -15.30
N VAL A 168 13.51 -26.45 -15.47
CA VAL A 168 12.94 -27.71 -14.95
C VAL A 168 13.81 -28.21 -13.83
N LYS A 169 13.24 -28.28 -12.64
CA LYS A 169 13.92 -28.80 -11.45
C LYS A 169 13.44 -30.20 -11.13
N GLU A 170 14.34 -31.14 -10.88
CA GLU A 170 14.01 -32.49 -10.46
C GLU A 170 14.05 -32.59 -8.94
N ILE A 171 12.93 -32.99 -8.31
CA ILE A 171 12.76 -33.13 -6.88
C ILE A 171 12.24 -34.55 -6.62
N ASN A 172 13.09 -35.41 -6.02
CA ASN A 172 12.73 -36.79 -5.73
C ASN A 172 12.27 -37.63 -6.93
N GLY A 173 12.74 -37.28 -8.14
CA GLY A 173 12.38 -37.96 -9.39
C GLY A 173 11.15 -37.36 -10.08
N GLU A 174 10.51 -36.37 -9.48
CA GLU A 174 9.43 -35.57 -10.09
C GLU A 174 9.99 -34.29 -10.70
N LYS A 175 9.47 -33.93 -11.88
CA LYS A 175 9.86 -32.71 -12.56
C LYS A 175 8.89 -31.57 -12.21
N VAL A 176 9.46 -30.43 -11.80
CA VAL A 176 8.73 -29.20 -11.54
C VAL A 176 9.27 -28.12 -12.48
N GLY A 177 8.39 -27.55 -13.31
CA GLY A 177 8.68 -26.40 -14.17
C GLY A 177 8.51 -25.11 -13.38
N ILE A 178 9.43 -24.18 -13.53
CA ILE A 178 9.37 -22.83 -12.91
C ILE A 178 9.66 -21.82 -14.00
N PHE A 179 8.76 -20.88 -14.28
CA PHE A 179 8.99 -19.78 -15.20
C PHE A 179 8.70 -18.45 -14.53
N GLY A 180 9.26 -17.36 -15.06
CA GLY A 180 9.13 -16.03 -14.48
C GLY A 180 8.31 -15.09 -15.33
N LEU A 181 7.61 -14.14 -14.69
CA LEU A 181 6.93 -13.02 -15.35
C LEU A 181 7.15 -11.73 -14.56
N THR A 182 7.49 -10.68 -15.28
CA THR A 182 7.61 -9.31 -14.76
C THR A 182 6.49 -8.47 -15.35
N THR A 183 5.94 -7.53 -14.60
CA THR A 183 4.85 -6.66 -15.09
C THR A 183 5.27 -5.87 -16.34
N GLU A 184 4.39 -5.84 -17.34
CA GLU A 184 4.56 -5.01 -18.54
C GLU A 184 4.61 -3.50 -18.17
N GLU A 185 4.04 -3.12 -17.01
CA GLU A 185 4.06 -1.76 -16.49
C GLU A 185 5.49 -1.28 -16.15
N THR A 186 6.45 -2.19 -15.93
CA THR A 186 7.87 -1.87 -15.66
C THR A 186 8.45 -0.86 -16.66
N ALA A 187 8.01 -0.94 -17.92
CA ALA A 187 8.39 0.03 -18.94
C ALA A 187 8.04 1.48 -18.60
N ALA A 188 7.02 1.69 -17.74
CA ALA A 188 6.52 3.01 -17.34
C ALA A 188 6.85 3.38 -15.89
N ILE A 189 6.98 2.39 -14.99
CA ILE A 189 7.17 2.63 -13.54
C ILE A 189 8.60 2.42 -13.04
N SER A 190 9.53 2.04 -13.93
CA SER A 190 10.96 1.88 -13.62
C SER A 190 11.84 2.45 -14.73
N SER A 191 13.11 2.11 -14.75
CA SER A 191 14.11 2.56 -15.72
C SER A 191 14.73 1.38 -16.49
N PRO A 192 13.95 0.57 -17.23
CA PRO A 192 14.45 -0.66 -17.85
C PRO A 192 15.38 -0.45 -19.03
N GLY A 193 15.63 0.80 -19.46
CA GLY A 193 16.54 1.11 -20.54
C GLY A 193 16.15 0.44 -21.86
N SER A 194 16.99 -0.47 -22.34
CA SER A 194 16.77 -1.24 -23.58
C SER A 194 16.08 -2.60 -23.37
N VAL A 195 15.75 -2.97 -22.15
CA VAL A 195 14.98 -4.18 -21.85
C VAL A 195 13.52 -3.97 -22.24
N ALA A 196 12.95 -4.90 -22.99
CA ALA A 196 11.57 -4.84 -23.46
C ALA A 196 10.72 -5.94 -22.82
N PHE A 197 9.45 -5.66 -22.61
CA PHE A 197 8.50 -6.61 -22.00
C PHE A 197 7.44 -7.01 -23.00
N SER A 198 7.25 -8.33 -23.17
CA SER A 198 6.20 -8.92 -24.01
C SER A 198 4.97 -9.28 -23.18
N ASN A 199 3.87 -9.65 -23.90
CA ASN A 199 2.62 -9.92 -23.23
C ASN A 199 2.68 -11.17 -22.34
N TYR A 200 2.47 -11.00 -21.04
CA TYR A 200 2.59 -12.01 -20.02
C TYR A 200 1.71 -13.25 -20.22
N ILE A 201 0.47 -13.10 -20.75
CA ILE A 201 -0.41 -14.23 -21.02
C ILE A 201 0.11 -15.07 -22.21
N ALA A 202 0.67 -14.42 -23.23
CA ALA A 202 1.20 -15.12 -24.39
C ALA A 202 2.43 -15.95 -23.99
N GLU A 203 3.34 -15.35 -23.23
CA GLU A 203 4.56 -16.01 -22.74
C GLU A 203 4.26 -17.12 -21.74
N ALA A 204 3.28 -16.92 -20.84
CA ALA A 204 2.84 -17.97 -19.92
C ALA A 204 2.27 -19.22 -20.66
N LYS A 205 1.51 -19.01 -21.75
CA LYS A 205 1.02 -20.13 -22.58
C LYS A 205 2.17 -20.87 -23.25
N GLU A 206 3.17 -20.14 -23.77
CA GLU A 206 4.37 -20.75 -24.36
C GLU A 206 5.16 -21.53 -23.30
N ALA A 207 5.27 -21.00 -22.07
CA ALA A 207 5.91 -21.67 -20.96
C ALA A 207 5.24 -23.00 -20.61
N VAL A 208 3.93 -22.99 -20.42
CA VAL A 208 3.16 -24.22 -20.14
C VAL A 208 3.33 -25.24 -21.26
N GLU A 209 3.14 -24.84 -22.54
CA GLU A 209 3.30 -25.74 -23.70
C GLU A 209 4.72 -26.33 -23.75
N SER A 210 5.75 -25.52 -23.50
CA SER A 210 7.14 -25.95 -23.51
C SER A 210 7.46 -26.94 -22.40
N PHE A 211 6.91 -26.77 -21.21
CA PHE A 211 7.06 -27.72 -20.09
C PHE A 211 6.31 -29.03 -20.36
N GLU A 212 5.07 -28.98 -20.83
CA GLU A 212 4.30 -30.17 -21.21
C GLU A 212 5.00 -31.01 -22.26
N GLN A 213 5.60 -30.40 -23.32
CA GLN A 213 6.41 -31.09 -24.33
C GLN A 213 7.64 -31.79 -23.73
N GLN A 214 8.16 -31.35 -22.59
CA GLN A 214 9.25 -31.97 -21.85
C GLN A 214 8.76 -33.03 -20.84
N GLY A 215 7.44 -33.27 -20.79
CA GLY A 215 6.81 -34.19 -19.84
C GLY A 215 6.80 -33.68 -18.41
N VAL A 216 6.75 -32.36 -18.24
CA VAL A 216 6.56 -31.69 -16.94
C VAL A 216 5.08 -31.40 -16.79
N ASN A 217 4.50 -31.79 -15.67
CA ASN A 217 3.09 -31.63 -15.34
C ASN A 217 2.86 -31.00 -13.95
N LYS A 218 3.87 -30.33 -13.43
CA LYS A 218 3.80 -29.54 -12.20
C LYS A 218 4.49 -28.21 -12.51
N ILE A 219 3.72 -27.13 -12.63
CA ILE A 219 4.18 -25.86 -13.20
C ILE A 219 3.94 -24.72 -12.19
N ILE A 220 5.00 -24.00 -11.85
CA ILE A 220 5.00 -22.84 -10.99
C ILE A 220 5.27 -21.60 -11.83
N ALA A 221 4.36 -20.65 -11.82
CA ALA A 221 4.62 -19.29 -12.28
C ALA A 221 5.16 -18.46 -11.10
N LEU A 222 6.36 -17.93 -11.25
CA LEU A 222 6.99 -17.01 -10.31
C LEU A 222 6.81 -15.61 -10.87
N THR A 223 5.88 -14.82 -10.30
CA THR A 223 5.36 -13.64 -10.95
C THR A 223 5.60 -12.37 -10.16
N HIS A 224 5.88 -11.30 -10.88
CA HIS A 224 5.88 -9.95 -10.32
C HIS A 224 4.94 -9.05 -11.13
N ILE A 225 3.64 -9.39 -11.13
CA ILE A 225 2.59 -8.73 -11.92
C ILE A 225 1.42 -8.26 -11.04
N GLY A 226 1.54 -8.37 -9.72
CA GLY A 226 0.50 -8.02 -8.78
C GLY A 226 -0.60 -9.07 -8.62
N TYR A 227 -1.25 -9.11 -7.47
CA TYR A 227 -2.33 -10.05 -7.19
C TYR A 227 -3.65 -9.67 -7.88
N ASP A 228 -4.11 -8.44 -7.70
CA ASP A 228 -5.37 -7.89 -8.21
C ASP A 228 -5.20 -6.43 -8.69
N ASP A 229 -4.08 -6.16 -9.30
CA ASP A 229 -3.70 -4.86 -9.82
C ASP A 229 -4.50 -4.44 -11.06
N SER A 230 -4.00 -3.46 -11.79
CA SER A 230 -4.71 -2.90 -12.94
C SER A 230 -4.99 -3.96 -14.01
N ALA A 231 -6.27 -4.18 -14.31
CA ALA A 231 -6.67 -5.06 -15.41
C ALA A 231 -6.30 -4.50 -16.80
N GLU A 232 -5.77 -3.28 -16.87
CA GLU A 232 -5.28 -2.67 -18.11
C GLU A 232 -3.91 -3.27 -18.50
N TYR A 233 -3.09 -3.62 -17.49
CA TYR A 233 -1.78 -4.22 -17.70
C TYR A 233 -1.81 -5.73 -17.46
N ASP A 234 -1.77 -6.15 -16.21
CA ASP A 234 -1.64 -7.55 -15.82
C ASP A 234 -2.08 -7.79 -14.35
N ASN A 235 -2.29 -9.03 -13.96
CA ASN A 235 -2.29 -9.51 -12.57
C ASN A 235 -2.43 -11.04 -12.48
N ASP A 236 -2.11 -11.60 -11.32
CA ASP A 236 -2.13 -13.04 -11.04
C ASP A 236 -3.51 -13.67 -11.23
N LYS A 237 -4.59 -12.96 -10.87
CA LYS A 237 -5.97 -13.45 -11.04
C LYS A 237 -6.34 -13.59 -12.50
N LEU A 238 -5.98 -12.61 -13.33
CA LEU A 238 -6.19 -12.67 -14.78
C LEU A 238 -5.32 -13.73 -15.42
N LEU A 239 -4.07 -13.89 -14.97
CA LEU A 239 -3.18 -14.95 -15.43
C LEU A 239 -3.80 -16.33 -15.17
N ALA A 240 -4.20 -16.59 -13.91
CA ALA A 240 -4.86 -17.84 -13.54
C ALA A 240 -6.12 -18.10 -14.34
N ASP A 241 -6.90 -17.07 -14.66
CA ASP A 241 -8.11 -17.19 -15.49
C ASP A 241 -7.83 -17.43 -16.97
N ALA A 242 -6.71 -16.94 -17.52
CA ALA A 242 -6.41 -16.95 -18.94
C ALA A 242 -5.55 -18.14 -19.40
N VAL A 243 -4.80 -18.76 -18.49
CA VAL A 243 -3.81 -19.80 -18.81
C VAL A 243 -4.10 -21.06 -18.02
N ASP A 244 -4.40 -22.17 -18.73
CA ASP A 244 -4.55 -23.49 -18.12
C ASP A 244 -3.17 -24.14 -17.94
N GLY A 245 -3.05 -25.05 -16.95
CA GLY A 245 -1.84 -25.83 -16.68
C GLY A 245 -0.83 -25.14 -15.75
N ILE A 246 -1.14 -23.97 -15.18
CA ILE A 246 -0.37 -23.39 -14.07
C ILE A 246 -0.97 -23.89 -12.76
N ASP A 247 -0.20 -24.62 -11.95
CA ASP A 247 -0.65 -25.18 -10.68
C ASP A 247 -0.48 -24.20 -9.51
N ILE A 248 0.63 -23.44 -9.51
CA ILE A 248 0.99 -22.52 -8.43
C ILE A 248 1.42 -21.18 -9.04
N ILE A 249 0.94 -20.09 -8.48
CA ILE A 249 1.43 -18.75 -8.73
C ILE A 249 2.03 -18.22 -7.41
N VAL A 250 3.31 -17.89 -7.44
CA VAL A 250 4.00 -17.18 -6.36
C VAL A 250 4.18 -15.73 -6.82
N GLY A 251 3.39 -14.82 -6.26
CA GLY A 251 3.27 -13.44 -6.72
C GLY A 251 4.02 -12.41 -5.87
N GLY A 252 4.16 -11.19 -6.43
CA GLY A 252 4.74 -10.00 -5.82
C GLY A 252 4.03 -8.72 -6.26
N HIS A 253 4.72 -7.58 -6.23
CA HIS A 253 4.36 -6.25 -6.73
C HIS A 253 3.33 -5.47 -5.90
N THR A 254 2.16 -6.03 -5.63
CA THR A 254 1.08 -5.32 -4.91
C THR A 254 1.18 -5.40 -3.39
N HIS A 255 2.23 -6.03 -2.86
CA HIS A 255 2.47 -6.16 -1.41
C HIS A 255 1.30 -6.77 -0.63
N LYS A 256 0.54 -7.66 -1.25
CA LYS A 256 -0.63 -8.27 -0.60
C LYS A 256 -0.25 -9.27 0.47
N THR A 257 -0.97 -9.20 1.59
CA THR A 257 -0.90 -10.22 2.64
C THR A 257 -1.94 -11.27 2.35
N LEU A 258 -1.58 -12.36 1.68
CA LEU A 258 -2.48 -13.50 1.47
C LEU A 258 -2.27 -14.49 2.64
N GLU A 259 -2.99 -14.27 3.76
CA GLU A 259 -2.87 -15.10 4.98
C GLU A 259 -3.14 -16.58 4.71
N GLU A 260 -4.05 -16.87 3.75
CA GLU A 260 -4.35 -18.21 3.23
C GLU A 260 -4.17 -18.22 1.71
N PRO A 261 -3.69 -19.36 1.12
CA PRO A 261 -3.60 -19.49 -0.32
C PRO A 261 -4.94 -19.31 -1.01
N VAL A 262 -4.96 -18.54 -2.09
CA VAL A 262 -6.17 -18.29 -2.88
C VAL A 262 -6.27 -19.32 -4.01
N LYS A 263 -7.42 -19.98 -4.11
CA LYS A 263 -7.72 -20.92 -5.18
C LYS A 263 -8.47 -20.23 -6.32
N ALA A 264 -7.89 -20.24 -7.50
CA ALA A 264 -8.61 -19.95 -8.74
C ALA A 264 -9.17 -21.26 -9.31
N ASP A 265 -10.50 -21.38 -9.36
CA ASP A 265 -11.17 -22.61 -9.85
C ASP A 265 -11.36 -22.54 -11.35
N LYS A 266 -10.75 -23.49 -12.04
CA LYS A 266 -11.03 -23.78 -13.44
C LYS A 266 -11.33 -25.26 -13.63
N ASP A 267 -12.52 -25.59 -14.05
CA ASP A 267 -12.99 -26.90 -14.59
C ASP A 267 -12.29 -28.18 -14.06
N GLY A 268 -11.80 -28.15 -12.79
CA GLY A 268 -11.21 -29.31 -12.10
C GLY A 268 -9.68 -29.32 -12.00
N ASP A 269 -8.99 -28.31 -12.52
CA ASP A 269 -7.54 -28.15 -12.38
C ASP A 269 -7.24 -26.75 -11.77
N PRO A 270 -7.13 -26.65 -10.43
CA PRO A 270 -7.05 -25.36 -9.74
C PRO A 270 -5.64 -24.79 -9.76
N THR A 271 -5.53 -23.48 -9.97
CA THR A 271 -4.31 -22.70 -9.70
C THR A 271 -4.34 -22.17 -8.27
N ILE A 272 -3.25 -22.32 -7.53
CA ILE A 272 -3.09 -21.84 -6.15
C ILE A 272 -2.19 -20.62 -6.15
N ILE A 273 -2.71 -19.46 -5.67
CA ILE A 273 -2.01 -18.17 -5.67
C ILE A 273 -1.58 -17.84 -4.23
N VAL A 274 -0.32 -17.43 -4.05
CA VAL A 274 0.25 -16.99 -2.78
C VAL A 274 1.08 -15.71 -2.95
N GLN A 275 1.09 -14.85 -1.92
CA GLN A 275 1.94 -13.66 -1.83
C GLN A 275 2.24 -13.35 -0.36
N ALA A 276 3.47 -12.89 -0.02
CA ALA A 276 3.97 -12.79 1.35
C ALA A 276 4.17 -11.35 1.87
N ASN A 277 3.34 -10.39 1.43
CA ASN A 277 3.46 -8.98 1.79
C ASN A 277 4.78 -8.36 1.26
N GLU A 278 5.48 -7.58 2.07
CA GLU A 278 6.65 -6.79 1.69
C GLU A 278 7.71 -6.75 2.80
N TYR A 279 8.91 -6.24 2.50
CA TYR A 279 9.96 -5.83 3.45
C TYR A 279 10.41 -6.93 4.40
N SER A 280 10.43 -8.17 3.93
CA SER A 280 10.79 -9.33 4.75
C SER A 280 9.94 -9.53 6.02
N LYS A 281 8.73 -8.97 6.08
CA LYS A 281 7.81 -9.13 7.23
C LYS A 281 7.40 -10.59 7.41
N PHE A 282 7.16 -11.29 6.31
CA PHE A 282 6.73 -12.68 6.32
C PHE A 282 7.63 -13.56 5.43
N LEU A 283 7.69 -14.84 5.80
CA LEU A 283 8.09 -15.94 4.92
C LEU A 283 6.84 -16.76 4.61
N GLY A 284 6.50 -16.90 3.34
CA GLY A 284 5.38 -17.74 2.93
C GLY A 284 5.75 -19.21 2.92
N GLU A 285 4.83 -20.08 3.36
CA GLU A 285 4.90 -21.53 3.26
C GLU A 285 3.63 -22.03 2.58
N LEU A 286 3.79 -22.71 1.45
CA LEU A 286 2.73 -23.42 0.75
C LEU A 286 3.09 -24.90 0.64
N ASN A 287 2.20 -25.78 1.08
CA ASN A 287 2.31 -27.23 0.89
C ASN A 287 1.24 -27.67 -0.11
N VAL A 288 1.63 -28.35 -1.18
CA VAL A 288 0.74 -28.84 -2.24
C VAL A 288 0.95 -30.34 -2.41
N THR A 289 -0.14 -31.07 -2.57
CA THR A 289 -0.16 -32.49 -2.90
C THR A 289 -0.66 -32.68 -4.33
N PHE A 290 0.16 -33.29 -5.17
CA PHE A 290 -0.17 -33.62 -6.57
C PHE A 290 -0.43 -35.11 -6.73
N ASP A 291 -1.34 -35.48 -7.60
CA ASP A 291 -1.49 -36.88 -8.03
C ASP A 291 -0.46 -37.26 -9.11
N GLU A 292 -0.54 -38.51 -9.59
CA GLU A 292 0.36 -39.04 -10.62
C GLU A 292 0.28 -38.31 -11.97
N ASN A 293 -0.80 -37.56 -12.22
CA ASN A 293 -1.01 -36.77 -13.43
C ASN A 293 -0.57 -35.32 -13.29
N GLY A 294 -0.17 -34.89 -12.09
CA GLY A 294 0.21 -33.52 -11.78
C GLY A 294 -0.94 -32.65 -11.28
N VAL A 295 -2.14 -33.21 -11.09
CA VAL A 295 -3.31 -32.44 -10.63
C VAL A 295 -3.24 -32.19 -9.12
N VAL A 296 -3.48 -30.94 -8.71
CA VAL A 296 -3.53 -30.56 -7.29
C VAL A 296 -4.70 -31.22 -6.58
N GLN A 297 -4.42 -32.09 -5.61
CA GLN A 297 -5.38 -32.82 -4.79
C GLN A 297 -5.66 -32.14 -3.45
N GLY A 298 -4.70 -31.40 -2.94
CA GLY A 298 -4.80 -30.68 -1.67
C GLY A 298 -3.71 -29.65 -1.50
N TYR A 299 -4.01 -28.64 -0.75
CA TYR A 299 -3.04 -27.59 -0.40
C TYR A 299 -3.35 -27.01 0.96
N ASN A 300 -2.32 -26.49 1.62
CA ASN A 300 -2.42 -25.60 2.75
C ASN A 300 -1.23 -24.65 2.74
N GLY A 301 -1.39 -23.47 3.31
CA GLY A 301 -0.30 -22.50 3.40
C GLY A 301 -0.53 -21.53 4.56
N GLN A 302 0.52 -20.83 4.91
CA GLN A 302 0.49 -19.80 5.94
C GLN A 302 1.65 -18.81 5.74
N LEU A 303 1.50 -17.64 6.31
CA LEU A 303 2.56 -16.65 6.44
C LEU A 303 3.19 -16.76 7.82
N HIS A 304 4.51 -16.87 7.87
CA HIS A 304 5.28 -16.88 9.12
C HIS A 304 5.83 -15.48 9.38
N ASP A 305 5.44 -14.88 10.49
CA ASP A 305 5.99 -13.58 10.93
C ASP A 305 7.47 -13.73 11.30
N VAL A 306 8.33 -13.11 10.50
CA VAL A 306 9.79 -13.16 10.67
C VAL A 306 10.21 -12.42 11.95
N ALA A 307 9.51 -11.34 12.32
CA ALA A 307 9.83 -10.59 13.53
C ALA A 307 9.61 -11.40 14.81
N ALA A 308 8.63 -12.33 14.78
CA ALA A 308 8.31 -13.22 15.90
C ALA A 308 9.35 -14.32 16.14
N VAL A 309 10.32 -14.52 15.22
CA VAL A 309 11.42 -15.48 15.39
C VAL A 309 12.40 -14.95 16.42
N GLU A 310 12.60 -15.69 17.51
CA GLU A 310 13.51 -15.27 18.60
C GLU A 310 14.99 -15.55 18.29
N GLU A 311 15.27 -16.65 17.57
CA GLU A 311 16.63 -17.12 17.27
C GLU A 311 17.12 -16.59 15.92
N GLU A 312 18.33 -16.05 15.90
CA GLU A 312 19.00 -15.58 14.69
C GLU A 312 20.03 -16.62 14.21
N ASP A 313 20.06 -16.86 12.90
CA ASP A 313 21.10 -17.70 12.30
C ASP A 313 22.45 -17.00 12.33
N ALA A 314 23.42 -17.63 12.98
CA ALA A 314 24.74 -17.04 13.21
C ALA A 314 25.52 -16.74 11.90
N GLY A 315 25.35 -17.56 10.85
CA GLY A 315 26.01 -17.34 9.57
C GLY A 315 25.42 -16.17 8.80
N ALA A 316 24.09 -16.06 8.76
CA ALA A 316 23.43 -14.91 8.17
C ALA A 316 23.73 -13.61 8.95
N ALA A 317 23.78 -13.68 10.29
CA ALA A 317 24.17 -12.54 11.13
C ALA A 317 25.63 -12.09 10.88
N GLU A 318 26.58 -13.04 10.64
CA GLU A 318 27.95 -12.71 10.28
C GLU A 318 28.04 -12.02 8.92
N ILE A 319 27.25 -12.46 7.95
CA ILE A 319 27.16 -11.80 6.63
C ILE A 319 26.59 -10.39 6.79
N LEU A 320 25.45 -10.24 7.46
CA LEU A 320 24.81 -8.93 7.67
C LEU A 320 25.76 -7.94 8.38
N ALA A 321 26.54 -8.41 9.36
CA ALA A 321 27.46 -7.56 10.11
C ALA A 321 28.54 -6.90 9.25
N LYS A 322 28.90 -7.48 8.08
CA LYS A 322 29.87 -6.89 7.14
C LYS A 322 29.37 -5.58 6.57
N TYR A 323 28.07 -5.51 6.30
CA TYR A 323 27.39 -4.36 5.66
C TYR A 323 26.87 -3.37 6.71
N LYS A 324 26.36 -3.87 7.83
CA LYS A 324 25.65 -3.11 8.85
C LYS A 324 26.49 -2.00 9.50
N ALA A 325 27.78 -2.19 9.69
CA ALA A 325 28.62 -1.22 10.41
C ALA A 325 28.67 0.15 9.69
N GLU A 326 28.83 0.14 8.38
CA GLU A 326 28.84 1.35 7.55
C GLU A 326 27.44 1.98 7.46
N ILE A 327 26.40 1.16 7.32
CA ILE A 327 25.01 1.63 7.29
C ILE A 327 24.60 2.27 8.62
N ASP A 328 24.98 1.69 9.76
CA ASP A 328 24.69 2.26 11.08
C ASP A 328 25.40 3.61 11.30
N GLU A 329 26.58 3.81 10.72
CA GLU A 329 27.27 5.09 10.73
C GLU A 329 26.53 6.15 9.87
N LEU A 330 26.17 5.79 8.64
CA LEU A 330 25.42 6.64 7.71
C LEU A 330 24.03 6.99 8.25
N LYS A 331 23.29 6.00 8.75
CA LYS A 331 21.94 6.21 9.33
C LYS A 331 21.93 7.30 10.39
N ASN A 332 22.95 7.35 11.22
CA ASN A 332 23.01 8.22 12.39
C ASN A 332 23.76 9.53 12.13
N GLN A 333 24.29 9.75 10.93
CA GLN A 333 24.94 11.01 10.61
C GLN A 333 23.90 12.13 10.53
N SER A 334 23.96 13.11 11.46
CA SER A 334 23.12 14.30 11.41
C SER A 334 23.50 15.17 10.22
N ILE A 335 22.48 15.81 9.60
CA ILE A 335 22.70 16.89 8.63
C ILE A 335 22.73 18.27 9.28
N ASP A 336 22.76 18.32 10.64
CA ASP A 336 22.78 19.54 11.46
C ASP A 336 21.53 20.44 11.29
N VAL A 337 20.35 19.82 11.03
CA VAL A 337 19.06 20.49 10.89
C VAL A 337 18.01 19.81 11.78
N GLU A 338 17.22 20.58 12.52
CA GLU A 338 16.10 20.08 13.36
C GLU A 338 14.76 20.26 12.63
N ALA A 339 13.98 19.20 12.52
CA ALA A 339 12.56 19.27 12.12
C ALA A 339 11.71 19.60 13.35
N GLU A 340 11.13 20.81 13.42
CA GLU A 340 10.24 21.23 14.51
C GLU A 340 8.85 20.56 14.43
N VAL A 341 8.53 19.95 13.30
CA VAL A 341 7.31 19.19 13.01
C VAL A 341 7.67 17.96 12.19
N ALA A 342 6.93 16.88 12.36
CA ALA A 342 7.08 15.71 11.51
C ALA A 342 6.85 16.07 10.03
N LEU A 343 7.71 15.57 9.14
CA LEU A 343 7.61 15.71 7.70
C LEU A 343 6.81 14.53 7.16
N ASP A 344 5.62 14.79 6.65
CA ASP A 344 4.61 13.77 6.34
C ASP A 344 4.90 13.05 5.02
N GLY A 345 5.33 11.80 5.12
CA GLY A 345 5.48 10.83 4.02
C GLY A 345 4.41 9.74 4.03
N SER A 346 3.29 9.93 4.75
CA SER A 346 2.26 8.93 4.93
C SER A 346 1.57 8.53 3.61
N ARG A 347 0.98 7.33 3.63
CA ARG A 347 0.17 6.76 2.56
C ARG A 347 -1.33 7.01 2.82
N GLY A 348 -2.14 6.68 1.85
CA GLY A 348 -3.59 6.81 1.92
C GLY A 348 -4.11 8.16 1.42
N LEU A 349 -5.41 8.37 1.59
CA LEU A 349 -6.06 9.63 1.21
C LEU A 349 -5.43 10.80 2.00
N TRP A 350 -4.99 11.83 1.29
CA TRP A 350 -4.24 13.01 1.76
C TRP A 350 -2.75 12.77 2.06
N GLY A 351 -2.26 11.55 1.96
CA GLY A 351 -0.82 11.26 1.98
C GLY A 351 -0.13 11.61 0.66
N VAL A 352 1.17 11.35 0.57
CA VAL A 352 2.04 11.77 -0.55
C VAL A 352 1.60 11.30 -1.94
N ARG A 353 0.71 10.30 -2.03
CA ARG A 353 0.21 9.77 -3.30
C ARG A 353 -1.24 10.18 -3.64
N ALA A 354 -1.85 11.03 -2.81
CA ALA A 354 -3.24 11.48 -3.03
C ALA A 354 -3.52 12.87 -2.46
N GLY A 355 -2.54 13.57 -1.90
CA GLY A 355 -2.72 14.88 -1.29
C GLY A 355 -1.44 15.69 -1.18
N GLU A 356 -1.59 16.96 -0.84
CA GLU A 356 -0.46 17.83 -0.53
C GLU A 356 0.09 17.50 0.86
N THR A 357 1.40 17.34 0.98
CA THR A 357 2.09 17.16 2.27
C THR A 357 3.18 18.20 2.46
N ASN A 358 3.56 18.48 3.72
CA ASN A 358 4.64 19.41 4.02
C ASN A 358 6.01 18.90 3.51
N LEU A 359 6.23 17.58 3.51
CA LEU A 359 7.42 16.96 2.95
C LEU A 359 7.48 17.15 1.42
N GLY A 360 6.38 16.87 0.72
CA GLY A 360 6.31 17.06 -0.72
C GLY A 360 6.51 18.53 -1.14
N ASN A 361 5.98 19.48 -0.36
CA ASN A 361 6.24 20.90 -0.55
C ASN A 361 7.73 21.23 -0.37
N LEU A 362 8.34 20.75 0.71
CA LEU A 362 9.76 21.00 1.03
C LEU A 362 10.69 20.43 -0.05
N MET A 363 10.43 19.22 -0.53
CA MET A 363 11.20 18.58 -1.61
C MET A 363 11.12 19.38 -2.91
N THR A 364 9.91 19.79 -3.31
CA THR A 364 9.74 20.58 -4.53
C THR A 364 10.34 21.99 -4.41
N ASP A 365 10.36 22.58 -3.22
CA ASP A 365 11.01 23.87 -2.96
C ASP A 365 12.54 23.75 -3.11
N GLY A 366 13.14 22.67 -2.58
CA GLY A 366 14.56 22.38 -2.74
C GLY A 366 14.95 22.15 -4.20
N MET A 367 14.15 21.33 -4.90
CA MET A 367 14.32 21.08 -6.34
C MET A 367 14.24 22.39 -7.16
N LEU A 368 13.23 23.24 -6.87
CA LEU A 368 13.06 24.53 -7.54
C LEU A 368 14.24 25.48 -7.28
N ALA A 369 14.72 25.53 -6.04
CA ALA A 369 15.86 26.37 -5.66
C ALA A 369 17.13 25.94 -6.41
N THR A 370 17.43 24.64 -6.44
CA THR A 370 18.58 24.11 -7.18
C THR A 370 18.43 24.37 -8.67
N ALA A 371 17.28 24.07 -9.27
CA ALA A 371 17.05 24.27 -10.69
C ALA A 371 17.18 25.75 -11.10
N LYS A 372 16.67 26.70 -10.30
CA LYS A 372 16.83 28.15 -10.53
C LYS A 372 18.29 28.61 -10.47
N SER A 373 19.13 27.96 -9.70
CA SER A 373 20.58 28.27 -9.68
C SER A 373 21.29 27.89 -10.98
N ILE A 374 20.73 26.92 -11.71
CA ILE A 374 21.27 26.40 -12.99
C ILE A 374 20.67 27.16 -14.20
N ASP A 375 19.32 27.23 -14.22
CA ASP A 375 18.56 27.99 -15.21
C ASP A 375 17.59 28.94 -14.49
N PRO A 376 17.87 30.27 -14.48
CA PRO A 376 17.02 31.27 -13.82
C PRO A 376 15.61 31.39 -14.40
N ASN A 377 15.31 30.78 -15.55
CA ASN A 377 13.97 30.79 -16.15
C ASN A 377 13.08 29.69 -15.56
N VAL A 378 13.62 28.74 -14.80
CA VAL A 378 12.81 27.71 -14.14
C VAL A 378 11.88 28.38 -13.13
N SER A 379 10.59 28.14 -13.29
CA SER A 379 9.54 28.75 -12.45
C SER A 379 8.74 27.71 -11.66
N ILE A 380 8.78 26.45 -12.06
CA ILE A 380 7.96 25.37 -11.51
C ILE A 380 8.83 24.16 -11.17
N ALA A 381 8.52 23.47 -10.09
CA ALA A 381 9.07 22.14 -9.80
C ALA A 381 7.94 21.14 -9.49
N LEU A 382 8.14 19.89 -9.95
CA LEU A 382 7.19 18.79 -9.85
C LEU A 382 7.90 17.56 -9.30
N GLN A 383 7.33 16.93 -8.25
CA GLN A 383 7.83 15.69 -7.67
C GLN A 383 6.72 14.66 -7.60
N ASN A 384 6.90 13.48 -8.19
CA ASN A 384 5.94 12.39 -8.10
C ASN A 384 5.91 11.78 -6.69
N GLY A 385 4.72 11.47 -6.18
CA GLY A 385 4.50 10.89 -4.85
C GLY A 385 5.10 9.49 -4.71
N GLY A 386 5.31 8.77 -5.82
CA GLY A 386 6.02 7.50 -5.87
C GLY A 386 7.48 7.61 -5.44
N GLY A 387 8.11 8.76 -5.68
CA GLY A 387 9.47 9.07 -5.26
C GLY A 387 9.63 9.40 -3.77
N ILE A 388 8.51 9.48 -3.00
CA ILE A 388 8.52 9.77 -1.54
C ILE A 388 8.12 8.49 -0.81
N ARG A 389 9.08 7.83 -0.15
CA ARG A 389 8.89 6.47 0.38
C ARG A 389 8.63 6.41 1.88
N ALA A 390 8.99 7.45 2.62
CA ALA A 390 8.82 7.54 4.08
C ALA A 390 8.60 8.99 4.51
N GLY A 391 8.24 9.20 5.78
CA GLY A 391 8.31 10.50 6.44
C GLY A 391 9.60 10.67 7.24
N ILE A 392 9.79 11.87 7.82
CA ILE A 392 10.87 12.17 8.78
C ILE A 392 10.19 12.62 10.08
N ASP A 393 10.61 12.05 11.22
CA ASP A 393 10.04 12.39 12.52
C ASP A 393 10.51 13.78 13.01
N GLU A 394 9.84 14.33 14.03
CA GLU A 394 10.26 15.55 14.73
C GLU A 394 11.59 15.29 15.44
N GLY A 395 12.57 16.16 15.25
CA GLY A 395 13.91 16.07 15.83
C GLY A 395 15.04 16.35 14.84
N ASP A 396 16.27 15.96 15.22
CA ASP A 396 17.45 16.07 14.36
C ASP A 396 17.32 15.18 13.13
N ILE A 397 17.45 15.76 11.94
CA ILE A 397 17.36 15.02 10.67
C ILE A 397 18.69 14.31 10.41
N THR A 398 18.61 13.04 10.02
CA THR A 398 19.78 12.23 9.65
C THR A 398 19.84 11.96 8.14
N VAL A 399 21.04 11.71 7.64
CA VAL A 399 21.25 11.24 6.26
C VAL A 399 20.43 9.98 5.98
N GLY A 400 20.33 9.07 6.97
CA GLY A 400 19.55 7.85 6.85
C GLY A 400 18.06 8.09 6.63
N GLU A 401 17.46 9.05 7.31
CA GLU A 401 16.06 9.43 7.11
C GLU A 401 15.85 10.00 5.71
N VAL A 402 16.74 10.90 5.25
CA VAL A 402 16.64 11.50 3.92
C VAL A 402 16.74 10.44 2.82
N LEU A 403 17.72 9.52 2.91
CA LEU A 403 17.88 8.43 1.94
C LEU A 403 16.73 7.40 2.02
N THR A 404 16.10 7.23 3.18
CA THR A 404 14.88 6.40 3.30
C THR A 404 13.69 7.05 2.60
N VAL A 405 13.59 8.38 2.64
CA VAL A 405 12.57 9.14 1.89
C VAL A 405 12.80 9.04 0.38
N MET A 406 14.04 9.19 -0.08
CA MET A 406 14.45 9.26 -1.51
C MET A 406 15.48 8.17 -1.86
N PRO A 407 15.09 6.89 -1.91
CA PRO A 407 16.05 5.79 -2.06
C PRO A 407 16.57 5.58 -3.50
N PHE A 408 15.97 6.26 -4.49
CA PHE A 408 16.25 5.98 -5.90
C PHE A 408 17.45 6.76 -6.46
N GLY A 409 17.86 7.85 -5.81
CA GLY A 409 18.94 8.68 -6.29
C GLY A 409 18.67 9.30 -7.68
N ASN A 410 17.42 9.74 -7.92
CA ASN A 410 17.05 10.32 -9.19
C ASN A 410 17.77 11.64 -9.47
N ALA A 411 18.24 11.84 -10.69
CA ALA A 411 18.86 13.08 -11.10
C ALA A 411 17.81 14.17 -11.41
N LEU A 412 18.16 15.43 -11.19
CA LEU A 412 17.39 16.59 -11.62
C LEU A 412 17.26 16.60 -13.15
N ALA A 413 16.06 16.86 -13.64
CA ALA A 413 15.77 17.17 -15.03
C ALA A 413 15.10 18.55 -15.15
N ILE A 414 15.52 19.35 -16.09
CA ILE A 414 14.92 20.65 -16.42
C ILE A 414 14.31 20.57 -17.81
N MET A 415 13.00 20.74 -17.90
CA MET A 415 12.20 20.57 -19.12
C MET A 415 11.63 21.90 -19.61
N ARG A 416 11.44 22.01 -20.93
CA ARG A 416 10.63 23.06 -21.55
C ARG A 416 9.33 22.45 -22.06
N VAL A 417 8.22 22.79 -21.42
CA VAL A 417 6.89 22.25 -21.72
C VAL A 417 5.89 23.38 -21.92
N THR A 418 4.87 23.16 -22.74
CA THR A 418 3.78 24.12 -22.91
C THR A 418 2.84 24.10 -21.71
N GLY A 419 2.06 25.17 -21.52
CA GLY A 419 1.02 25.17 -20.49
C GLY A 419 -0.05 24.10 -20.73
N GLU A 420 -0.33 23.74 -21.99
CA GLU A 420 -1.23 22.62 -22.31
C GLU A 420 -0.66 21.30 -21.82
N GLU A 421 0.63 21.00 -22.04
CA GLU A 421 1.33 19.80 -21.54
C GLU A 421 1.33 19.77 -20.01
N LEU A 422 1.50 20.92 -19.34
CA LEU A 422 1.39 21.02 -17.89
C LEU A 422 -0.02 20.69 -17.38
N VAL A 423 -1.08 21.20 -18.02
CA VAL A 423 -2.45 20.86 -17.65
C VAL A 423 -2.72 19.38 -17.85
N GLN A 424 -2.22 18.78 -18.94
CA GLN A 424 -2.32 17.33 -19.15
C GLN A 424 -1.59 16.54 -18.06
N ALA A 425 -0.42 16.99 -17.63
CA ALA A 425 0.32 16.37 -16.54
C ALA A 425 -0.45 16.46 -15.19
N LEU A 426 -1.05 17.60 -14.88
CA LEU A 426 -1.86 17.76 -13.67
C LEU A 426 -3.14 16.93 -13.71
N GLU A 427 -3.79 16.78 -14.86
CA GLU A 427 -4.93 15.87 -15.05
C GLU A 427 -4.49 14.41 -14.84
N HIS A 428 -3.34 14.03 -15.37
CA HIS A 428 -2.78 12.70 -15.17
C HIS A 428 -2.43 12.45 -13.70
N SER A 429 -1.84 13.43 -13.00
CA SER A 429 -1.52 13.38 -11.57
C SER A 429 -2.73 12.97 -10.71
N VAL A 430 -3.88 13.58 -10.96
CA VAL A 430 -5.09 13.37 -10.15
C VAL A 430 -6.06 12.32 -10.71
N ARG A 431 -5.63 11.54 -11.75
CA ARG A 431 -6.52 10.61 -12.47
C ARG A 431 -7.16 9.53 -11.61
N GLN A 432 -6.46 9.06 -10.58
CA GLN A 432 -6.92 8.00 -9.68
C GLN A 432 -7.52 8.50 -8.37
N PHE A 433 -7.37 9.80 -8.06
CA PHE A 433 -7.90 10.35 -6.80
C PHE A 433 -9.38 9.96 -6.59
N PRO A 434 -9.83 9.52 -5.40
CA PRO A 434 -9.15 9.56 -4.09
C PRO A 434 -8.25 8.35 -3.80
N ALA A 435 -8.11 7.40 -4.73
CA ALA A 435 -7.15 6.32 -4.60
C ALA A 435 -5.71 6.83 -4.74
N GLU A 436 -4.77 6.11 -4.18
CA GLU A 436 -3.35 6.40 -4.29
C GLU A 436 -2.85 6.25 -5.72
N ASN A 437 -1.89 7.10 -6.10
CA ASN A 437 -1.23 7.08 -7.40
C ASN A 437 0.23 7.50 -7.23
N GLY A 438 1.18 6.65 -7.61
CA GLY A 438 2.61 6.99 -7.62
C GLY A 438 2.91 8.25 -8.41
N GLY A 439 2.21 8.46 -9.51
CA GLY A 439 2.31 9.66 -10.33
C GLY A 439 1.64 10.92 -9.76
N PHE A 440 1.06 10.91 -8.56
CA PHE A 440 0.54 12.15 -7.96
C PHE A 440 1.65 13.18 -7.76
N LEU A 441 1.49 14.41 -8.30
CA LEU A 441 2.53 15.44 -8.28
C LEU A 441 2.38 16.39 -7.10
N HIS A 442 3.45 16.52 -6.30
CA HIS A 442 3.70 17.68 -5.47
C HIS A 442 4.28 18.80 -6.32
N VAL A 443 4.02 20.06 -5.95
CA VAL A 443 4.33 21.21 -6.81
C VAL A 443 4.97 22.35 -6.02
N SER A 444 5.88 23.08 -6.66
CA SER A 444 6.40 24.38 -6.23
C SER A 444 6.37 25.37 -7.39
N GLY A 445 6.18 26.67 -7.09
CA GLY A 445 5.99 27.72 -8.10
C GLY A 445 4.67 27.64 -8.86
N LEU A 446 3.77 26.73 -8.45
CA LEU A 446 2.46 26.50 -9.06
C LEU A 446 1.44 26.16 -7.96
N LYS A 447 0.17 26.52 -8.20
CA LYS A 447 -0.98 26.05 -7.41
C LYS A 447 -2.08 25.58 -8.35
N PHE A 448 -2.78 24.53 -7.97
CA PHE A 448 -3.93 24.10 -8.75
C PHE A 448 -5.07 23.56 -7.89
N SER A 449 -6.28 23.64 -8.44
CA SER A 449 -7.47 23.05 -7.84
C SER A 449 -8.12 22.03 -8.78
N PHE A 450 -8.73 21.00 -8.21
CA PHE A 450 -9.38 19.94 -8.99
C PHE A 450 -10.63 19.40 -8.31
N ASP A 451 -11.53 18.84 -9.10
CA ASP A 451 -12.73 18.12 -8.65
C ASP A 451 -12.47 16.61 -8.76
N GLY A 452 -12.12 15.98 -7.64
CA GLY A 452 -11.77 14.56 -7.62
C GLY A 452 -12.94 13.60 -7.94
N LYS A 453 -14.19 14.09 -8.01
CA LYS A 453 -15.36 13.30 -8.44
C LYS A 453 -15.75 13.52 -9.91
N ALA A 454 -15.07 14.43 -10.60
CA ALA A 454 -15.19 14.55 -12.03
C ALA A 454 -14.52 13.35 -12.74
N GLU A 455 -14.91 13.13 -13.98
CA GLU A 455 -14.30 12.12 -14.84
C GLU A 455 -12.79 12.42 -15.05
N ALA A 456 -11.94 11.38 -15.02
CA ALA A 456 -10.51 11.54 -15.25
C ALA A 456 -10.24 12.25 -16.60
N GLY A 457 -9.29 13.17 -16.62
CA GLY A 457 -9.02 14.05 -17.77
C GLY A 457 -9.88 15.32 -17.80
N ASN A 458 -10.77 15.52 -16.81
CA ASN A 458 -11.60 16.75 -16.68
C ASN A 458 -11.70 17.22 -15.22
N ARG A 459 -10.72 16.87 -14.40
CA ARG A 459 -10.70 17.14 -12.95
C ARG A 459 -10.12 18.50 -12.61
N VAL A 460 -9.07 18.93 -13.29
CA VAL A 460 -8.39 20.20 -13.05
C VAL A 460 -9.33 21.37 -13.36
N LYS A 461 -9.40 22.35 -12.45
CA LYS A 461 -10.31 23.51 -12.54
C LYS A 461 -9.58 24.81 -12.76
N GLU A 462 -8.51 25.02 -12.04
CA GLU A 462 -7.72 26.24 -12.05
C GLU A 462 -6.26 25.88 -11.84
N VAL A 463 -5.38 26.50 -12.62
CA VAL A 463 -3.92 26.40 -12.47
C VAL A 463 -3.36 27.81 -12.43
N LEU A 464 -2.60 28.09 -11.37
CA LEU A 464 -1.98 29.39 -11.14
C LEU A 464 -0.46 29.20 -11.05
N VAL A 465 0.30 30.02 -11.76
CA VAL A 465 1.77 30.03 -11.75
C VAL A 465 2.26 31.23 -10.97
N GLU A 466 3.28 31.05 -10.15
CA GLU A 466 3.90 32.10 -9.37
C GLU A 466 4.73 33.03 -10.28
N THR A 467 4.52 34.34 -10.14
CA THR A 467 5.24 35.42 -10.85
C THR A 467 5.78 36.42 -9.83
N GLU A 468 6.55 37.42 -10.27
CA GLU A 468 7.02 38.48 -9.40
C GLU A 468 5.86 39.32 -8.80
N ASP A 469 4.71 39.39 -9.49
CA ASP A 469 3.53 40.15 -9.07
C ASP A 469 2.53 39.31 -8.27
N GLY A 470 2.80 38.02 -8.03
CA GLY A 470 1.94 37.04 -7.34
C GLY A 470 1.53 35.88 -8.24
N TYR A 471 0.38 35.28 -7.97
CA TYR A 471 -0.11 34.12 -8.75
C TYR A 471 -0.97 34.58 -9.93
N GLU A 472 -0.63 34.15 -11.15
CA GLU A 472 -1.39 34.41 -12.37
C GLU A 472 -1.89 33.10 -12.98
N ALA A 473 -2.99 33.18 -13.77
CA ALA A 473 -3.51 32.01 -14.47
C ALA A 473 -2.52 31.49 -15.49
N LEU A 474 -2.29 30.17 -15.51
CA LEU A 474 -1.45 29.52 -16.50
C LEU A 474 -1.98 29.77 -17.91
N ASP A 475 -1.10 30.21 -18.84
CA ASP A 475 -1.42 30.34 -20.27
C ASP A 475 -1.09 29.00 -20.97
N PRO A 476 -2.05 28.31 -21.58
CA PRO A 476 -1.82 27.04 -22.28
C PRO A 476 -0.84 27.13 -23.45
N GLU A 477 -0.72 28.31 -24.10
CA GLU A 477 0.12 28.51 -25.29
C GLU A 477 1.58 28.91 -24.93
N ASP A 478 1.82 29.36 -23.69
CA ASP A 478 3.15 29.72 -23.21
C ASP A 478 4.02 28.50 -22.93
N THR A 479 5.34 28.72 -22.95
CA THR A 479 6.33 27.68 -22.58
C THR A 479 6.91 27.96 -21.21
N TYR A 480 6.88 26.95 -20.34
CA TYR A 480 7.38 26.99 -18.98
C TYR A 480 8.64 26.14 -18.86
N HIS A 481 9.60 26.62 -18.06
CA HIS A 481 10.75 25.83 -17.64
C HIS A 481 10.41 25.14 -16.31
N VAL A 482 10.42 23.82 -16.33
CA VAL A 482 9.92 22.97 -15.22
C VAL A 482 11.03 22.05 -14.77
N ALA A 483 11.29 22.04 -13.46
CA ALA A 483 12.16 21.07 -12.83
C ALA A 483 11.36 19.81 -12.41
N THR A 484 11.93 18.65 -12.58
CA THR A 484 11.42 17.38 -12.06
C THR A 484 12.57 16.39 -11.90
N ASN A 485 12.31 15.17 -11.47
CA ASN A 485 13.31 14.11 -11.50
C ASN A 485 13.38 13.46 -12.90
N ASN A 486 14.52 12.87 -13.24
CA ASN A 486 14.76 12.25 -14.55
C ASN A 486 13.81 11.09 -14.87
N PHE A 487 13.36 10.33 -13.87
CA PHE A 487 12.35 9.29 -14.04
C PHE A 487 11.04 9.88 -14.60
N THR A 488 10.47 10.89 -13.94
CA THR A 488 9.25 11.57 -14.40
C THR A 488 9.43 12.25 -15.75
N ALA A 489 10.62 12.89 -15.99
CA ALA A 489 10.93 13.55 -17.24
C ALA A 489 10.98 12.58 -18.44
N LYS A 490 11.41 11.34 -18.23
CA LYS A 490 11.45 10.28 -19.25
C LYS A 490 10.11 9.61 -19.50
N GLY A 491 9.04 10.06 -18.83
CA GLY A 491 7.68 9.53 -18.99
C GLY A 491 7.26 8.53 -17.92
N GLY A 492 8.09 8.32 -16.89
CA GLY A 492 7.78 7.46 -15.76
C GLY A 492 6.42 7.80 -15.11
N ASP A 493 5.78 6.84 -14.45
CA ASP A 493 4.41 6.95 -13.93
C ASP A 493 3.36 7.31 -15.01
N GLY A 494 3.65 7.08 -16.32
CA GLY A 494 2.74 7.35 -17.44
C GLY A 494 2.67 8.82 -17.89
N TYR A 495 3.69 9.63 -17.60
CA TYR A 495 3.78 11.02 -18.05
C TYR A 495 4.22 11.13 -19.52
N GLU A 496 3.45 10.56 -20.46
CA GLU A 496 3.74 10.51 -21.89
C GLU A 496 4.10 11.86 -22.50
N MET A 497 3.47 12.96 -22.04
CA MET A 497 3.76 14.32 -22.51
C MET A 497 5.17 14.76 -22.13
N PHE A 498 5.71 14.33 -21.02
CA PHE A 498 7.09 14.59 -20.59
C PHE A 498 8.08 13.68 -21.32
N GLY A 499 7.77 12.38 -21.47
CA GLY A 499 8.55 11.45 -22.29
C GLY A 499 8.71 11.95 -23.73
N LYS A 500 7.66 12.49 -24.33
CA LYS A 500 7.72 13.14 -25.64
C LYS A 500 8.62 14.38 -25.64
N ALA A 501 8.55 15.22 -24.60
CA ALA A 501 9.46 16.35 -24.44
C ALA A 501 10.93 15.91 -24.36
N TYR A 502 11.17 14.79 -23.67
CA TYR A 502 12.49 14.17 -23.56
C TYR A 502 12.99 13.69 -24.94
N GLU A 503 12.20 12.91 -25.68
CA GLU A 503 12.53 12.45 -27.03
C GLU A 503 12.79 13.59 -28.01
N GLU A 504 12.09 14.73 -27.88
CA GLU A 504 12.28 15.94 -28.70
C GLU A 504 13.51 16.77 -28.28
N GLY A 505 14.29 16.36 -27.29
CA GLY A 505 15.48 17.07 -26.82
C GLY A 505 15.16 18.37 -26.07
N ARG A 506 13.96 18.47 -25.48
CA ARG A 506 13.51 19.62 -24.67
C ARG A 506 13.86 19.49 -23.18
N VAL A 507 14.68 18.50 -22.81
CA VAL A 507 15.08 18.19 -21.44
C VAL A 507 16.60 18.25 -21.32
N SER A 508 17.09 18.77 -20.19
CA SER A 508 18.50 18.71 -19.78
C SER A 508 18.61 18.06 -18.40
N GLU A 509 19.60 17.21 -18.22
CA GLU A 509 19.91 16.54 -16.95
C GLU A 509 21.24 17.07 -16.41
N PRO A 510 21.25 18.04 -15.46
CA PRO A 510 22.48 18.64 -14.94
C PRO A 510 23.26 17.76 -13.96
N GLY A 511 22.70 16.63 -13.52
CA GLY A 511 23.39 15.63 -12.70
C GLY A 511 23.26 15.81 -11.20
N ASN A 512 22.46 16.77 -10.69
CA ASN A 512 22.20 16.94 -9.26
C ASN A 512 21.25 15.83 -8.78
N ILE A 513 21.60 15.14 -7.69
CA ILE A 513 20.80 14.04 -7.13
C ILE A 513 19.74 14.56 -6.15
N ASP A 514 18.57 13.96 -6.13
CA ASP A 514 17.38 14.40 -5.38
C ASP A 514 17.62 14.55 -3.87
N TYR A 515 18.22 13.55 -3.21
CA TYR A 515 18.52 13.62 -1.78
C TYR A 515 19.61 14.65 -1.45
N GLU A 516 20.59 14.87 -2.34
CA GLU A 516 21.61 15.91 -2.17
C GLU A 516 20.99 17.30 -2.25
N MET A 517 20.12 17.53 -3.25
CA MET A 517 19.38 18.80 -3.39
C MET A 517 18.51 19.08 -2.15
N PHE A 518 17.88 18.05 -1.56
CA PHE A 518 17.10 18.21 -0.33
C PHE A 518 18.00 18.60 0.84
N ILE A 519 19.11 17.90 1.08
CA ILE A 519 20.06 18.19 2.16
C ILE A 519 20.63 19.60 1.99
N ASP A 520 21.10 19.96 0.81
CA ASP A 520 21.66 21.29 0.53
C ASP A 520 20.64 22.41 0.77
N TYR A 521 19.37 22.16 0.44
CA TYR A 521 18.31 23.12 0.63
C TYR A 521 17.98 23.33 2.13
N VAL A 522 17.74 22.26 2.87
CA VAL A 522 17.35 22.38 4.29
C VAL A 522 18.50 22.82 5.19
N SER A 523 19.76 22.52 4.83
CA SER A 523 20.97 22.92 5.56
C SER A 523 21.23 24.44 5.56
N GLN A 524 20.38 25.23 4.88
CA GLN A 524 20.42 26.69 4.98
C GLN A 524 19.85 27.23 6.29
N TRP A 525 19.18 26.37 7.08
CA TRP A 525 18.56 26.69 8.37
C TRP A 525 19.01 25.71 9.47
N ASP A 526 19.09 26.20 10.70
CA ASP A 526 19.34 25.36 11.87
C ASP A 526 18.10 24.52 12.23
N SER A 527 16.89 25.01 11.91
CA SER A 527 15.62 24.28 12.08
C SER A 527 14.60 24.63 11.00
N ILE A 528 13.69 23.69 10.72
CA ILE A 528 12.64 23.82 9.71
C ILE A 528 11.27 23.44 10.28
N SER A 529 10.21 24.16 9.84
CA SER A 529 8.82 23.92 10.25
C SER A 529 7.88 24.07 9.04
N PRO A 530 8.02 23.25 7.98
CA PRO A 530 7.19 23.36 6.77
C PRO A 530 5.73 22.99 7.05
N ALA A 531 4.82 23.59 6.29
CA ALA A 531 3.39 23.38 6.41
C ALA A 531 2.75 23.01 5.06
N VAL A 532 1.53 22.48 5.10
CA VAL A 532 0.64 22.40 3.94
C VAL A 532 0.15 23.82 3.63
N GLU A 533 0.32 24.28 2.39
CA GLU A 533 0.10 25.67 1.97
C GLU A 533 -1.11 25.85 1.05
N GLY A 534 -1.81 24.75 0.72
CA GLY A 534 -2.94 24.78 -0.22
C GLY A 534 -2.50 24.91 -1.67
N ARG A 535 -1.31 24.39 -2.01
CA ARG A 535 -0.81 24.34 -3.40
C ARG A 535 -1.65 23.41 -4.25
N ILE A 536 -2.17 22.33 -3.65
CA ILE A 536 -2.96 21.28 -4.30
C ILE A 536 -4.30 21.17 -3.59
N ASN A 537 -5.38 21.64 -4.25
CA ASN A 537 -6.67 21.79 -3.60
C ASN A 537 -7.77 20.95 -4.26
N ALA A 538 -8.09 19.79 -3.65
CA ALA A 538 -9.29 19.05 -4.00
C ALA A 538 -10.54 19.85 -3.59
N THR A 539 -11.44 20.15 -4.52
CA THR A 539 -12.62 20.97 -4.29
C THR A 539 -13.85 20.13 -3.92
N VAL A 540 -14.77 20.70 -3.16
CA VAL A 540 -16.09 20.12 -2.90
C VAL A 540 -17.18 21.00 -3.53
N PRO A 541 -18.35 20.44 -3.90
CA PRO A 541 -19.40 21.22 -4.56
C PRO A 541 -20.12 22.21 -3.61
N PHE A 542 -19.74 22.27 -2.34
CA PHE A 542 -20.45 23.01 -1.30
C PHE A 542 -20.02 24.47 -1.22
N THR A 543 -20.79 25.37 -1.80
CA THR A 543 -20.50 26.83 -1.85
C THR A 543 -20.53 27.50 -0.48
N ASP A 544 -21.14 26.86 0.52
CA ASP A 544 -21.25 27.38 1.90
C ASP A 544 -20.16 26.84 2.84
N VAL A 545 -19.19 26.08 2.33
CA VAL A 545 -17.96 25.66 3.02
C VAL A 545 -16.83 26.57 2.56
N LYS A 546 -16.37 27.46 3.44
CA LYS A 546 -15.25 28.34 3.13
C LYS A 546 -13.94 27.57 3.08
N VAL A 547 -13.10 27.85 2.10
CA VAL A 547 -11.80 27.18 1.89
C VAL A 547 -10.88 27.37 3.10
N ASP A 548 -10.87 28.57 3.70
CA ASP A 548 -10.09 28.95 4.88
C ASP A 548 -10.70 28.55 6.23
N SER A 549 -11.82 27.81 6.22
CA SER A 549 -12.44 27.31 7.46
C SER A 549 -11.61 26.18 8.05
N GLU A 550 -11.34 26.23 9.37
CA GLU A 550 -10.73 25.11 10.11
C GLU A 550 -11.44 23.76 9.94
N PHE A 551 -12.69 23.75 9.48
CA PHE A 551 -13.48 22.54 9.25
C PHE A 551 -13.45 22.04 7.80
N SER A 552 -12.93 22.87 6.88
CA SER A 552 -12.89 22.52 5.44
C SER A 552 -12.15 21.20 5.17
N PRO A 553 -10.97 20.93 5.73
CA PRO A 553 -10.24 19.67 5.51
C PRO A 553 -11.08 18.45 5.90
N PHE A 554 -11.72 18.48 7.07
CA PHE A 554 -12.52 17.36 7.58
C PHE A 554 -13.81 17.11 6.77
N ILE A 555 -14.40 18.17 6.21
CA ILE A 555 -15.56 18.05 5.33
C ILE A 555 -15.14 17.43 3.99
N LYS A 556 -13.99 17.86 3.45
CA LYS A 556 -13.41 17.29 2.22
C LYS A 556 -13.09 15.81 2.41
N ASP A 557 -12.42 15.46 3.50
CA ASP A 557 -12.07 14.09 3.84
C ASP A 557 -13.29 13.18 3.83
N LEU A 558 -14.31 13.50 4.62
CA LEU A 558 -15.53 12.69 4.68
C LEU A 558 -16.31 12.68 3.35
N TYR A 559 -16.23 13.76 2.55
CA TYR A 559 -16.87 13.83 1.24
C TYR A 559 -16.21 12.89 0.22
N TYR A 560 -14.89 12.88 0.17
CA TYR A 560 -14.15 12.02 -0.76
C TYR A 560 -14.12 10.55 -0.35
N ARG A 561 -14.30 10.27 0.93
CA ARG A 561 -14.57 8.91 1.45
C ARG A 561 -16.04 8.45 1.26
N ASP A 562 -16.88 9.24 0.60
CA ASP A 562 -18.32 8.96 0.41
C ASP A 562 -19.14 8.80 1.71
N LEU A 563 -18.62 9.32 2.82
CA LEU A 563 -19.26 9.20 4.14
C LEU A 563 -20.32 10.26 4.37
N ILE A 564 -20.21 11.43 3.74
CA ILE A 564 -21.17 12.54 3.85
C ILE A 564 -21.72 12.98 2.49
N LYS A 565 -22.92 13.54 2.56
CA LYS A 565 -23.58 14.24 1.45
C LYS A 565 -23.97 15.64 1.89
N GLY A 566 -24.12 16.56 0.93
CA GLY A 566 -24.67 17.88 1.17
C GLY A 566 -26.12 17.83 1.66
N THR A 567 -26.62 18.95 2.18
CA THR A 567 -28.05 19.16 2.42
C THR A 567 -28.79 19.41 1.11
N THR A 568 -28.06 19.91 0.10
CA THR A 568 -28.45 19.97 -1.32
C THR A 568 -27.22 19.57 -2.15
N ALA A 569 -27.33 19.58 -3.47
CA ALA A 569 -26.21 19.32 -4.37
C ALA A 569 -25.03 20.29 -4.16
N THR A 570 -25.31 21.53 -3.73
CA THR A 570 -24.30 22.61 -3.63
C THR A 570 -24.17 23.23 -2.25
N THR A 571 -24.80 22.66 -1.21
CA THR A 571 -24.71 23.16 0.16
C THR A 571 -24.49 22.03 1.15
N TYR A 572 -23.61 22.25 2.12
CA TYR A 572 -23.34 21.35 3.23
C TYR A 572 -24.10 21.73 4.51
N SER A 573 -24.38 23.02 4.70
CA SER A 573 -24.95 23.62 5.91
C SER A 573 -24.08 23.36 7.16
N PRO A 574 -22.84 23.86 7.19
CA PRO A 574 -21.83 23.49 8.21
C PRO A 574 -22.24 23.82 9.65
N THR A 575 -22.94 24.93 9.88
CA THR A 575 -23.38 25.38 11.21
C THR A 575 -24.71 24.79 11.67
N ARG A 576 -25.43 24.05 10.79
CA ARG A 576 -26.68 23.37 11.15
C ARG A 576 -26.38 22.22 12.11
N GLU A 577 -27.28 21.99 13.07
CA GLU A 577 -27.19 20.84 13.98
C GLU A 577 -27.29 19.52 13.22
N LEU A 578 -26.45 18.56 13.61
CA LEU A 578 -26.44 17.20 13.05
C LEU A 578 -27.60 16.40 13.63
N THR A 579 -28.41 15.76 12.78
CA THR A 579 -29.46 14.86 13.26
C THR A 579 -28.89 13.49 13.62
N ARG A 580 -29.64 12.76 14.46
CA ARG A 580 -29.29 11.41 14.90
C ARG A 580 -29.17 10.43 13.71
N THR A 581 -30.07 10.53 12.74
CA THR A 581 -29.99 9.77 11.47
C THR A 581 -28.68 10.04 10.74
N GLN A 582 -28.32 11.32 10.55
CA GLN A 582 -27.11 11.68 9.83
C GLN A 582 -25.84 11.13 10.52
N ALA A 583 -25.76 11.24 11.85
CA ALA A 583 -24.64 10.67 12.61
C ALA A 583 -24.55 9.14 12.44
N THR A 584 -25.69 8.45 12.50
CA THR A 584 -25.75 6.99 12.33
C THR A 584 -25.32 6.58 10.92
N SER A 585 -25.84 7.23 9.89
CA SER A 585 -25.49 6.91 8.48
C SER A 585 -23.99 7.05 8.21
N ILE A 586 -23.34 8.12 8.71
CA ILE A 586 -21.90 8.33 8.54
C ILE A 586 -21.12 7.15 9.17
N LEU A 587 -21.48 6.72 10.38
CA LEU A 587 -20.79 5.63 11.08
C LEU A 587 -20.98 4.26 10.41
N VAL A 588 -22.19 3.98 9.92
CA VAL A 588 -22.49 2.73 9.20
C VAL A 588 -21.63 2.63 7.93
N ARG A 589 -21.51 3.73 7.19
CA ARG A 589 -20.66 3.79 5.99
C ARG A 589 -19.18 3.70 6.33
N ALA A 590 -18.71 4.42 7.36
CA ALA A 590 -17.31 4.36 7.81
C ALA A 590 -16.86 2.96 8.25
N LEU A 591 -17.79 2.18 8.81
CA LEU A 591 -17.53 0.80 9.18
C LEU A 591 -17.75 -0.21 8.04
N GLY A 592 -18.35 0.20 6.92
CA GLY A 592 -18.75 -0.72 5.87
C GLY A 592 -19.73 -1.79 6.34
N LEU A 593 -20.67 -1.43 7.25
CA LEU A 593 -21.63 -2.41 7.76
C LEU A 593 -22.60 -2.86 6.67
N GLU A 594 -22.82 -4.17 6.59
CA GLU A 594 -23.84 -4.75 5.72
C GLU A 594 -25.22 -4.22 6.07
N THR A 595 -25.91 -3.65 5.07
CA THR A 595 -27.24 -3.05 5.24
C THR A 595 -28.34 -3.84 4.52
N GLU A 596 -27.99 -4.67 3.55
CA GLU A 596 -28.95 -5.43 2.74
C GLU A 596 -29.78 -6.39 3.63
N GLY A 597 -31.09 -6.31 3.47
CA GLY A 597 -32.03 -7.15 4.22
C GLY A 597 -32.16 -6.83 5.70
N LYS A 598 -31.42 -5.84 6.24
CA LYS A 598 -31.53 -5.45 7.66
C LYS A 598 -32.83 -4.75 7.96
N THR A 599 -33.43 -5.09 9.09
CA THR A 599 -34.69 -4.54 9.58
C THR A 599 -34.58 -4.13 11.05
N THR A 600 -35.29 -3.09 11.43
CA THR A 600 -35.34 -2.57 12.80
C THR A 600 -36.77 -2.54 13.33
N ASN A 601 -36.92 -2.61 14.66
CA ASN A 601 -38.19 -2.50 15.33
C ASN A 601 -38.50 -1.11 15.90
N PHE A 602 -37.74 -0.08 15.55
CA PHE A 602 -38.03 1.29 15.92
C PHE A 602 -39.36 1.78 15.32
N LYS A 603 -40.18 2.43 16.14
CA LYS A 603 -41.60 2.76 15.82
C LYS A 603 -41.76 4.11 15.09
N ASP A 604 -40.76 4.96 15.14
CA ASP A 604 -40.83 6.37 14.78
C ASP A 604 -40.09 6.72 13.48
N LEU A 605 -39.74 5.73 12.66
CA LEU A 605 -39.02 5.95 11.40
C LEU A 605 -39.93 6.45 10.26
N GLY A 606 -41.25 6.37 10.39
CA GLY A 606 -42.24 6.91 9.45
C GLY A 606 -41.99 6.47 7.99
N ASN A 607 -42.02 7.42 7.05
CA ASN A 607 -41.77 7.19 5.61
C ASN A 607 -40.32 7.44 5.21
N MET A 608 -39.37 7.13 6.07
CA MET A 608 -37.93 7.22 5.76
C MET A 608 -37.56 6.27 4.61
N ALA A 609 -36.59 6.65 3.78
CA ALA A 609 -36.11 5.81 2.69
C ALA A 609 -35.61 4.44 3.21
N ASP A 610 -35.82 3.41 2.42
CA ASP A 610 -35.46 2.03 2.82
C ASP A 610 -33.96 1.88 3.09
N GLU A 611 -33.11 2.50 2.28
CA GLU A 611 -31.65 2.57 2.51
C GLU A 611 -31.31 3.12 3.91
N THR A 612 -31.91 4.25 4.29
CA THR A 612 -31.66 4.88 5.60
C THR A 612 -32.21 4.03 6.76
N ARG A 613 -33.33 3.33 6.54
CA ARG A 613 -33.86 2.37 7.54
C ARG A 613 -32.91 1.20 7.73
N ALA A 614 -32.35 0.68 6.63
CA ALA A 614 -31.38 -0.41 6.67
C ALA A 614 -30.08 0.02 7.37
N GLU A 615 -29.59 1.24 7.14
CA GLU A 615 -28.47 1.81 7.90
C GLU A 615 -28.75 1.87 9.41
N ILE A 616 -29.93 2.36 9.81
CA ILE A 616 -30.34 2.41 11.24
C ILE A 616 -30.43 1.00 11.82
N ALA A 617 -30.94 0.03 11.05
CA ALA A 617 -31.04 -1.37 11.48
C ALA A 617 -29.66 -2.00 11.69
N ALA A 618 -28.74 -1.79 10.76
CA ALA A 618 -27.35 -2.24 10.87
C ALA A 618 -26.65 -1.64 12.10
N ALA A 619 -26.83 -0.36 12.34
CA ALA A 619 -26.28 0.32 13.52
C ALA A 619 -26.89 -0.19 14.84
N GLN A 620 -28.19 -0.56 14.85
CA GLN A 620 -28.84 -1.16 16.00
C GLN A 620 -28.29 -2.57 16.27
N GLU A 621 -28.13 -3.39 15.25
CA GLU A 621 -27.59 -4.74 15.36
C GLU A 621 -26.13 -4.72 15.85
N ALA A 622 -25.32 -3.77 15.34
CA ALA A 622 -23.93 -3.56 15.79
C ALA A 622 -23.82 -2.91 17.19
N GLY A 623 -24.94 -2.60 17.86
CA GLY A 623 -24.94 -1.99 19.20
C GLY A 623 -24.52 -0.52 19.25
N ILE A 624 -24.38 0.14 18.11
CA ILE A 624 -23.98 1.57 17.98
C ILE A 624 -25.08 2.49 18.49
N VAL A 625 -26.34 2.13 18.20
CA VAL A 625 -27.55 2.90 18.61
C VAL A 625 -28.57 2.00 19.32
N ASN A 626 -29.08 2.43 20.47
CA ASN A 626 -30.00 1.66 21.30
C ASN A 626 -31.46 2.19 21.30
N GLY A 627 -31.69 3.43 20.91
CA GLY A 627 -32.98 4.10 21.01
C GLY A 627 -33.46 4.33 22.46
N LEU A 628 -34.69 4.82 22.61
CA LEU A 628 -35.34 5.02 23.89
C LEU A 628 -36.85 4.65 23.78
N ASP A 629 -37.36 3.77 24.65
CA ASP A 629 -38.75 3.31 24.64
C ASP A 629 -39.27 2.78 23.28
N GLY A 630 -38.32 2.20 22.47
CA GLY A 630 -38.61 1.68 21.14
C GLY A 630 -38.67 2.74 20.07
N ASN A 631 -38.16 3.95 20.32
CA ASN A 631 -38.02 5.04 19.37
C ASN A 631 -36.54 5.35 19.08
N PHE A 632 -36.24 5.66 17.85
CA PHE A 632 -34.89 6.06 17.39
C PHE A 632 -34.67 7.59 17.48
N MET A 633 -35.72 8.37 17.36
CA MET A 633 -35.71 9.85 17.31
C MET A 633 -34.89 10.40 16.13
N PRO A 634 -35.25 10.08 14.88
CA PRO A 634 -34.40 10.25 13.71
C PRO A 634 -34.02 11.70 13.40
N TYR A 635 -34.87 12.66 13.69
CA TYR A 635 -34.70 14.07 13.36
C TYR A 635 -34.22 14.92 14.52
N GLU A 636 -34.09 14.35 15.71
CA GLU A 636 -33.58 15.07 16.89
C GLU A 636 -32.08 15.39 16.69
N PRO A 637 -31.65 16.60 17.05
CA PRO A 637 -30.24 16.96 17.08
C PRO A 637 -29.46 16.05 18.04
N VAL A 638 -28.31 15.57 17.59
CA VAL A 638 -27.45 14.72 18.41
C VAL A 638 -26.52 15.57 19.28
N LYS A 639 -26.50 15.30 20.59
CA LYS A 639 -25.60 15.96 21.54
C LYS A 639 -24.17 15.47 21.35
N ARG A 640 -23.18 16.33 21.70
CA ARG A 640 -21.75 15.98 21.62
C ARG A 640 -21.43 14.72 22.43
N SER A 641 -22.01 14.55 23.63
CA SER A 641 -21.86 13.33 24.42
C SER A 641 -22.47 12.08 23.77
N GLN A 642 -23.53 12.25 22.97
CA GLN A 642 -24.14 11.15 22.22
C GLN A 642 -23.29 10.75 21.00
N VAL A 643 -22.68 11.73 20.32
CA VAL A 643 -21.69 11.44 19.27
C VAL A 643 -20.53 10.66 19.87
N ALA A 644 -19.99 11.08 21.02
CA ALA A 644 -18.92 10.37 21.71
C ALA A 644 -19.29 8.91 22.03
N LEU A 645 -20.49 8.69 22.56
CA LEU A 645 -20.99 7.34 22.83
C LEU A 645 -21.10 6.46 21.58
N MET A 646 -21.56 7.03 20.47
CA MET A 646 -21.67 6.30 19.21
C MET A 646 -20.27 5.91 18.70
N LEU A 647 -19.30 6.81 18.72
CA LEU A 647 -17.93 6.57 18.29
C LEU A 647 -17.24 5.51 19.16
N LYS A 648 -17.34 5.61 20.50
CA LYS A 648 -16.80 4.60 21.42
C LYS A 648 -17.38 3.23 21.16
N ARG A 649 -18.71 3.09 21.08
CA ARG A 649 -19.38 1.81 20.82
C ARG A 649 -18.99 1.21 19.47
N THR A 650 -18.80 2.04 18.47
CA THR A 650 -18.31 1.65 17.16
C THR A 650 -16.89 1.05 17.25
N TYR A 651 -15.99 1.71 18.00
CA TYR A 651 -14.64 1.22 18.25
C TYR A 651 -14.64 -0.12 19.01
N GLU A 652 -15.45 -0.23 20.05
CA GLU A 652 -15.60 -1.47 20.84
C GLU A 652 -16.14 -2.64 20.01
N SER A 653 -17.10 -2.35 19.11
CA SER A 653 -17.61 -3.34 18.16
C SER A 653 -16.52 -3.81 17.19
N LEU A 654 -15.68 -2.91 16.71
CA LEU A 654 -14.57 -3.22 15.80
C LEU A 654 -13.46 -4.03 16.51
N LYS A 655 -13.07 -3.63 17.73
CA LYS A 655 -12.02 -4.31 18.52
C LYS A 655 -12.48 -5.63 19.14
N GLY A 656 -13.77 -5.80 19.35
CA GLY A 656 -14.33 -6.94 20.10
C GLY A 656 -14.09 -6.90 21.61
N THR A 657 -13.56 -5.78 22.14
CA THR A 657 -13.26 -5.56 23.57
C THR A 657 -13.76 -4.19 24.02
N ALA A 658 -14.15 -4.10 25.30
CA ALA A 658 -14.56 -2.83 25.89
C ALA A 658 -13.33 -1.90 26.03
N TYR A 659 -13.57 -0.59 25.86
CA TYR A 659 -12.57 0.43 26.14
C TYR A 659 -12.49 0.70 27.64
N GLU A 660 -11.29 0.72 28.18
CA GLU A 660 -10.98 1.06 29.56
C GLU A 660 -10.24 2.43 29.60
N PRO A 661 -10.75 3.46 30.30
CA PRO A 661 -10.05 4.74 30.39
C PRO A 661 -8.68 4.59 31.06
N THR A 662 -7.64 5.15 30.44
CA THR A 662 -6.24 5.02 30.91
C THR A 662 -5.70 6.25 31.62
N GLY A 663 -6.51 7.27 31.89
CA GLY A 663 -6.04 8.49 32.54
C GLY A 663 -7.12 9.55 32.75
N GLU A 664 -6.74 10.67 33.36
CA GLU A 664 -7.62 11.80 33.57
C GLU A 664 -7.78 12.64 32.30
N VAL A 665 -8.94 13.24 32.10
CA VAL A 665 -9.23 14.17 31.02
C VAL A 665 -9.30 15.60 31.55
N PRO A 666 -8.94 16.62 30.75
CA PRO A 666 -8.89 18.01 31.22
C PRO A 666 -10.28 18.67 31.36
N PHE A 667 -11.36 17.97 30.94
CA PHE A 667 -12.70 18.56 30.86
C PHE A 667 -13.39 18.69 32.22
N LYS A 668 -13.72 19.92 32.62
CA LYS A 668 -14.34 20.24 33.93
C LYS A 668 -15.86 20.14 33.92
N ASP A 669 -16.48 19.96 32.75
CA ASP A 669 -17.94 20.01 32.55
C ASP A 669 -18.62 18.66 32.28
N ILE A 670 -17.87 17.57 32.36
CA ILE A 670 -18.39 16.21 32.09
C ILE A 670 -19.00 15.50 33.32
N GLY A 671 -18.76 15.98 34.53
CA GLY A 671 -19.23 15.32 35.76
C GLY A 671 -20.77 15.29 35.96
N ARG A 672 -21.58 15.83 35.01
CA ARG A 672 -23.03 15.81 35.04
C ARG A 672 -23.68 14.86 34.05
N ILE A 673 -22.89 14.14 33.24
CA ILE A 673 -23.35 13.09 32.33
C ILE A 673 -23.05 11.73 32.96
N GLY A 674 -23.81 10.68 32.52
CA GLY A 674 -23.62 9.33 33.04
C GLY A 674 -22.23 8.76 32.75
N ASP A 675 -21.79 7.79 33.55
CA ASP A 675 -20.45 7.20 33.54
C ASP A 675 -20.04 6.72 32.13
N GLU A 676 -20.89 5.99 31.42
CA GLU A 676 -20.63 5.53 30.04
C GLU A 676 -20.33 6.71 29.09
N ALA A 677 -21.01 7.84 29.29
CA ALA A 677 -20.77 9.03 28.48
C ALA A 677 -19.47 9.76 28.88
N GLN A 678 -19.07 9.68 30.16
CA GLN A 678 -17.78 10.20 30.63
C GLN A 678 -16.65 9.38 30.02
N ASP A 679 -16.76 8.04 30.05
CA ASP A 679 -15.80 7.12 29.42
C ASP A 679 -15.69 7.37 27.91
N ALA A 680 -16.81 7.65 27.24
CA ALA A 680 -16.81 7.96 25.81
C ALA A 680 -16.11 9.30 25.49
N VAL A 681 -16.25 10.30 26.37
CA VAL A 681 -15.50 11.57 26.23
C VAL A 681 -14.02 11.35 26.50
N ALA A 682 -13.68 10.51 27.47
CA ALA A 682 -12.29 10.12 27.73
C ALA A 682 -11.66 9.40 26.54
N PHE A 683 -12.41 8.48 25.94
CA PHE A 683 -12.02 7.79 24.69
C PHE A 683 -11.65 8.80 23.59
N LEU A 684 -12.53 9.76 23.28
CA LEU A 684 -12.27 10.74 22.23
C LEU A 684 -11.01 11.58 22.50
N TYR A 685 -10.78 11.93 23.76
CA TYR A 685 -9.61 12.70 24.15
C TYR A 685 -8.31 11.88 24.04
N GLN A 686 -8.31 10.68 24.60
CA GLN A 686 -7.13 9.80 24.66
C GLN A 686 -6.67 9.32 23.29
N TYR A 687 -7.58 9.21 22.32
CA TYR A 687 -7.25 8.85 20.93
C TYR A 687 -7.17 10.08 20.01
N GLY A 688 -7.11 11.31 20.53
CA GLY A 688 -6.96 12.50 19.70
C GLY A 688 -8.17 12.86 18.83
N VAL A 689 -9.30 12.17 18.98
CA VAL A 689 -10.51 12.39 18.17
C VAL A 689 -11.17 13.73 18.46
N ALA A 690 -11.12 14.21 19.72
CA ALA A 690 -11.64 15.51 20.10
C ALA A 690 -10.86 16.14 21.26
N GLY A 691 -10.30 17.32 21.05
CA GLY A 691 -9.50 18.09 22.04
C GLY A 691 -10.29 19.06 22.94
N GLY A 692 -11.61 19.19 22.77
CA GLY A 692 -12.45 20.11 23.56
C GLY A 692 -12.45 21.57 23.06
N SER A 693 -12.98 22.47 23.88
CA SER A 693 -13.06 23.93 23.68
C SER A 693 -12.52 24.68 24.91
N ASP A 694 -12.52 26.03 24.85
CA ASP A 694 -12.06 26.91 25.94
C ASP A 694 -10.64 26.51 26.42
N ASN A 695 -9.67 26.50 25.51
CA ASN A 695 -8.30 26.02 25.70
C ASN A 695 -8.25 24.56 26.23
N GLY A 696 -9.07 23.68 25.67
CA GLY A 696 -9.08 22.26 26.00
C GLY A 696 -9.73 21.91 27.35
N THR A 697 -10.37 22.86 28.07
CA THR A 697 -10.90 22.62 29.42
C THR A 697 -12.36 22.25 29.47
N LYS A 698 -13.11 22.34 28.35
CA LYS A 698 -14.54 22.00 28.28
C LYS A 698 -14.82 21.12 27.05
N PHE A 699 -15.65 20.10 27.24
CA PHE A 699 -16.18 19.26 26.17
C PHE A 699 -17.55 19.72 25.66
N ARG A 700 -18.34 20.39 26.51
CA ARG A 700 -19.73 20.84 26.26
C ARG A 700 -20.67 19.68 25.91
N PRO A 701 -20.79 18.66 26.78
CA PRO A 701 -21.45 17.39 26.45
C PRO A 701 -22.95 17.51 26.16
N ALA A 702 -23.62 18.54 26.71
CA ALA A 702 -25.06 18.76 26.56
C ALA A 702 -25.45 19.58 25.32
N GLU A 703 -24.48 20.22 24.67
CA GLU A 703 -24.71 20.97 23.43
C GLU A 703 -24.90 20.06 22.24
N SER A 704 -25.76 20.44 21.29
CA SER A 704 -25.91 19.75 20.02
C SER A 704 -24.64 19.93 19.18
N ALA A 705 -24.20 18.88 18.51
CA ALA A 705 -23.08 18.98 17.58
C ALA A 705 -23.56 19.60 16.26
N THR A 706 -22.85 20.62 15.76
CA THR A 706 -23.07 21.09 14.38
C THR A 706 -22.46 20.13 13.38
N ARG A 707 -22.92 20.18 12.11
CA ARG A 707 -22.42 19.30 11.03
C ARG A 707 -20.91 19.43 10.84
N GLN A 708 -20.34 20.65 10.90
CA GLN A 708 -18.90 20.88 10.79
C GLN A 708 -18.11 20.33 12.01
N GLN A 709 -18.63 20.48 13.22
CA GLN A 709 -17.98 19.95 14.43
C GLN A 709 -18.00 18.40 14.43
N ALA A 710 -19.11 17.83 13.98
CA ALA A 710 -19.22 16.39 13.82
C ALA A 710 -18.31 15.88 12.70
N ALA A 711 -18.15 16.63 11.61
CA ALA A 711 -17.21 16.27 10.54
C ALA A 711 -15.79 16.15 11.08
N LYS A 712 -15.31 17.11 11.89
CA LYS A 712 -13.99 17.04 12.52
C LYS A 712 -13.82 15.79 13.41
N MET A 713 -14.79 15.52 14.29
CA MET A 713 -14.74 14.33 15.15
C MET A 713 -14.80 13.02 14.37
N MET A 714 -15.60 12.97 13.30
CA MET A 714 -15.78 11.75 12.51
C MET A 714 -14.60 11.49 11.57
N SER A 715 -13.99 12.52 10.99
CA SER A 715 -12.78 12.39 10.16
C SER A 715 -11.62 11.85 11.00
N ASN A 716 -11.29 12.50 12.13
CA ASN A 716 -10.26 11.99 13.05
C ASN A 716 -10.56 10.55 13.55
N TYR A 717 -11.84 10.22 13.71
CA TYR A 717 -12.25 8.86 14.11
C TYR A 717 -12.05 7.84 13.00
N VAL A 718 -12.29 8.20 11.74
CA VAL A 718 -12.08 7.30 10.58
C VAL A 718 -10.60 6.93 10.46
N GLU A 719 -9.68 7.88 10.64
CA GLU A 719 -8.23 7.62 10.69
C GLU A 719 -7.87 6.60 11.79
N LEU A 720 -8.45 6.75 12.99
CA LEU A 720 -8.28 5.78 14.07
C LEU A 720 -8.79 4.38 13.68
N VAL A 721 -9.93 4.29 13.00
CA VAL A 721 -10.51 3.02 12.53
C VAL A 721 -9.61 2.35 11.50
N GLU A 722 -9.04 3.11 10.57
CA GLU A 722 -8.10 2.62 9.55
C GLU A 722 -6.83 2.08 10.21
N THR A 723 -6.24 2.80 11.15
CA THR A 723 -5.09 2.33 11.94
C THR A 723 -5.39 1.01 12.68
N VAL A 724 -6.58 0.88 13.24
CA VAL A 724 -6.99 -0.36 13.95
C VAL A 724 -7.19 -1.53 12.98
N ARG A 725 -7.64 -1.27 11.75
CA ARG A 725 -7.82 -2.30 10.72
C ARG A 725 -6.48 -2.77 10.15
N SER A 726 -5.55 -1.85 9.90
CA SER A 726 -4.22 -2.18 9.40
C SER A 726 -3.33 -2.91 10.41
N SER A 727 -3.71 -2.86 11.71
CA SER A 727 -3.00 -3.57 12.80
C SER A 727 -3.59 -4.95 13.12
N LYS A 728 -4.64 -5.40 12.43
CA LYS A 728 -5.25 -6.72 12.54
C LYS A 728 -4.80 -7.61 11.41
#